data_2070415cad50e55b18eaa269693566a2
#
_entry.id   2070415cad50e55b18eaa269693566a2
#
_cell.length_a   1.000
_cell.length_b   1.000
_cell.length_c   1.000
_cell.angle_alpha   90.00
_cell.angle_beta   90.00
_cell.angle_gamma   90.00
#
_symmetry.space_group_name_H-M   'P 1'
#
loop_
_entity.id
_entity.type
_entity.pdbx_description
1 polymer ?
#
loop_
_entity_poly.entity_id
_entity_poly.type
_entity_poly.pdbx_seq_one_letter_code
_entity_poly.pdbx_strand_id
1 'polypeptide(L)'
;MSLTDAVANGSVPAEPLTTADYAAGARARFEPAVWDFLEGGAGGERTLAANLRAFEETRLRPRVLSGLARHDTEVTVLGRTWTLPLGIAPLAYHTLAHPEGEVATARAAGAAGVPFVVSTFAGRTFEDIAAAAAGPLWLQVYCFRDRDTTRRLIERAARAGFEALVLTVDAPRLGRRLRDLRNGFRLPPGIEPANLTGTGYGSPMGHALTAFDPALAWPVIEWLRSVSPLPLLVKGVLGAPDARRALACGVDGIVVSNHGGRQLDGVPATLEVLPEITAEVAGACPVMLDGGVRRGADVLAALALGADAVLLGRPVLHGLAVAGERGVSGVLDIVADELTEAMALTGTASPAAASPELVRPPGHVPVTPPPAVPPPDGGGLRMEDLHASLADPLLDTMNFLNEITQRYPEAISFAPGRPYDGFFDNEAIYPHIRRYLDHLETSGATREQVRAALYQYGPTSGQIRDLIADSLRKDEGMDVPPESIVVTVGAQEAMLLAVRALIAGPRDALLVSSPCYVGITGAARLLDVVPTPVEEAEGGFRCADLAAAIATERSRGRRPRAFYVVPDHSNPTGATMPLHTRRELLDLAEREDILILEDSPYRLVSPGERHPTLKALDRERRVVHLGSFSKTLFPGARVGFAIADQPVRGGGLLAGELAKIKSMVTVNTSSLSQAVVAGMLLSAGGRAAGLAGDAAAHYGASMRVMLRCLRESFSEDLGIRWNEPSGGFFLTLRVPFAADAAALKRSAEEFGVIWTPMSYFYPQGGGTHSIRLSISYLTHDQIAEGTARLARFAKAQMPV
;
A
#
# COMPACT_ATOMS: atom_id res chain seq x y z
N MET A 1 -39.27 -7.16 -17.52
CA MET A 1 -38.97 -8.61 -17.42
C MET A 1 -37.82 -8.74 -16.45
N SER A 2 -37.99 -9.39 -15.34
CA SER A 2 -36.92 -9.52 -14.34
C SER A 2 -35.76 -10.36 -14.91
N LEU A 3 -34.56 -10.19 -14.37
CA LEU A 3 -33.39 -11.03 -14.73
C LEU A 3 -33.75 -12.53 -14.63
N THR A 4 -34.54 -12.88 -13.64
CA THR A 4 -35.05 -14.24 -13.38
C THR A 4 -35.89 -14.77 -14.53
N ASP A 5 -36.72 -13.91 -15.14
CA ASP A 5 -37.58 -14.30 -16.28
C ASP A 5 -36.78 -14.45 -17.58
N ALA A 6 -35.73 -13.65 -17.78
CA ALA A 6 -34.84 -13.73 -18.92
C ALA A 6 -33.98 -15.00 -18.91
N VAL A 7 -33.44 -15.35 -17.74
CA VAL A 7 -32.63 -16.56 -17.53
C VAL A 7 -33.51 -17.82 -17.70
N ALA A 8 -34.73 -17.82 -17.21
CA ALA A 8 -35.67 -18.92 -17.38
C ALA A 8 -36.02 -19.22 -18.86
N ASN A 9 -36.00 -18.18 -19.73
CA ASN A 9 -36.35 -18.28 -21.14
C ASN A 9 -35.16 -18.41 -22.09
N GLY A 10 -33.90 -18.47 -21.58
CA GLY A 10 -32.68 -18.65 -22.40
C GLY A 10 -32.37 -17.50 -23.37
N SER A 11 -32.94 -16.31 -23.18
CA SER A 11 -32.69 -15.12 -24.00
C SER A 11 -31.60 -14.25 -23.38
N VAL A 12 -30.60 -13.87 -24.16
CA VAL A 12 -29.63 -12.83 -23.75
C VAL A 12 -30.34 -11.48 -23.77
N PRO A 13 -30.40 -10.75 -22.63
CA PRO A 13 -31.05 -9.45 -22.59
C PRO A 13 -30.35 -8.46 -23.56
N ALA A 14 -31.12 -7.76 -24.36
CA ALA A 14 -30.62 -6.66 -25.20
C ALA A 14 -30.38 -5.36 -24.40
N GLU A 15 -30.79 -5.33 -23.13
CA GLU A 15 -30.67 -4.19 -22.22
C GLU A 15 -29.42 -4.33 -21.33
N PRO A 16 -28.79 -3.17 -20.91
CA PRO A 16 -27.67 -3.17 -19.98
C PRO A 16 -27.99 -3.90 -18.67
N LEU A 17 -27.09 -4.76 -18.20
CA LEU A 17 -27.24 -5.55 -16.97
C LEU A 17 -26.49 -4.98 -15.78
N THR A 18 -25.54 -4.06 -16.03
CA THR A 18 -24.71 -3.43 -15.01
C THR A 18 -24.57 -1.93 -15.27
N THR A 19 -24.19 -1.18 -14.23
CA THR A 19 -23.84 0.24 -14.40
C THR A 19 -22.62 0.42 -15.33
N ALA A 20 -21.73 -0.58 -15.41
CA ALA A 20 -20.59 -0.60 -16.32
C ALA A 20 -21.01 -0.71 -17.79
N ASP A 21 -22.07 -1.47 -18.09
CA ASP A 21 -22.63 -1.54 -19.46
C ASP A 21 -23.19 -0.19 -19.89
N TYR A 22 -23.87 0.53 -18.98
CA TYR A 22 -24.30 1.91 -19.21
C TYR A 22 -23.12 2.84 -19.45
N ALA A 23 -22.01 2.70 -18.69
CA ALA A 23 -20.80 3.50 -18.90
C ALA A 23 -20.18 3.24 -20.27
N ALA A 24 -20.09 1.98 -20.70
CA ALA A 24 -19.59 1.60 -22.03
C ALA A 24 -20.49 2.15 -23.14
N GLY A 25 -21.82 2.05 -22.99
CA GLY A 25 -22.79 2.60 -23.94
C GLY A 25 -22.75 4.13 -24.00
N ALA A 26 -22.57 4.81 -22.89
CA ALA A 26 -22.41 6.26 -22.82
C ALA A 26 -21.10 6.72 -23.46
N ARG A 27 -19.97 6.02 -23.19
CA ARG A 27 -18.67 6.28 -23.80
C ARG A 27 -18.76 6.30 -25.33
N ALA A 28 -19.52 5.40 -25.92
CA ALA A 28 -19.70 5.33 -27.38
C ALA A 28 -20.54 6.49 -27.95
N ARG A 29 -21.30 7.21 -27.11
CA ARG A 29 -22.21 8.31 -27.53
C ARG A 29 -21.63 9.69 -27.31
N PHE A 30 -20.76 9.84 -26.30
CA PHE A 30 -20.17 11.13 -26.00
C PHE A 30 -19.00 11.46 -26.94
N GLU A 31 -18.93 12.72 -27.35
CA GLU A 31 -17.69 13.29 -27.87
C GLU A 31 -16.55 13.12 -26.85
N PRO A 32 -15.32 12.83 -27.28
CA PRO A 32 -14.20 12.56 -26.36
C PRO A 32 -13.98 13.66 -25.31
N ALA A 33 -14.10 14.94 -25.69
CA ALA A 33 -13.91 16.06 -24.76
C ALA A 33 -15.05 16.17 -23.74
N VAL A 34 -16.29 15.86 -24.11
CA VAL A 34 -17.43 15.81 -23.19
C VAL A 34 -17.28 14.64 -22.21
N TRP A 35 -16.87 13.47 -22.71
CA TRP A 35 -16.55 12.33 -21.87
C TRP A 35 -15.47 12.65 -20.86
N ASP A 36 -14.36 13.24 -21.28
CA ASP A 36 -13.28 13.65 -20.40
C ASP A 36 -13.74 14.66 -19.34
N PHE A 37 -14.61 15.60 -19.71
CA PHE A 37 -15.22 16.54 -18.76
C PHE A 37 -16.07 15.84 -17.70
N LEU A 38 -16.88 14.85 -18.09
CA LEU A 38 -17.79 14.13 -17.18
C LEU A 38 -17.04 13.11 -16.31
N GLU A 39 -16.12 12.33 -16.88
CA GLU A 39 -15.41 11.26 -16.21
C GLU A 39 -14.13 11.71 -15.52
N GLY A 40 -13.46 12.75 -16.01
CA GLY A 40 -12.18 13.19 -15.51
C GLY A 40 -12.18 13.65 -14.06
N GLY A 41 -11.07 13.39 -13.39
CA GLY A 41 -10.73 13.87 -12.06
C GLY A 41 -9.81 15.09 -12.07
N ALA A 42 -9.37 15.52 -10.91
CA ALA A 42 -8.35 16.55 -10.75
C ALA A 42 -6.93 15.93 -10.73
N GLY A 43 -5.93 16.73 -11.08
CA GLY A 43 -4.52 16.37 -11.00
C GLY A 43 -4.18 15.08 -11.74
N GLY A 44 -3.55 14.14 -11.09
CA GLY A 44 -3.22 12.80 -11.58
C GLY A 44 -4.35 11.78 -11.43
N GLU A 45 -5.55 12.19 -11.03
CA GLU A 45 -6.74 11.35 -10.83
C GLU A 45 -6.58 10.26 -9.75
N ARG A 46 -5.66 10.47 -8.82
CA ARG A 46 -5.37 9.53 -7.72
C ARG A 46 -6.58 9.34 -6.82
N THR A 47 -7.24 10.44 -6.43
CA THR A 47 -8.45 10.42 -5.61
C THR A 47 -9.62 9.78 -6.36
N LEU A 48 -9.75 10.04 -7.67
CA LEU A 48 -10.75 9.40 -8.51
C LEU A 48 -10.60 7.88 -8.49
N ALA A 49 -9.38 7.38 -8.68
CA ALA A 49 -9.06 5.95 -8.63
C ALA A 49 -9.23 5.39 -7.21
N ALA A 50 -8.83 6.14 -6.16
CA ALA A 50 -8.96 5.73 -4.77
C ALA A 50 -10.44 5.51 -4.38
N ASN A 51 -11.35 6.38 -4.81
CA ASN A 51 -12.79 6.24 -4.55
C ASN A 51 -13.35 4.90 -5.06
N LEU A 52 -12.95 4.44 -6.24
CA LEU A 52 -13.38 3.15 -6.78
C LEU A 52 -12.74 1.99 -6.03
N ARG A 53 -11.42 2.08 -5.83
CA ARG A 53 -10.63 1.06 -5.14
C ARG A 53 -11.10 0.82 -3.71
N ALA A 54 -11.48 1.85 -2.98
CA ALA A 54 -11.97 1.70 -1.61
C ALA A 54 -13.20 0.79 -1.53
N PHE A 55 -14.12 0.87 -2.49
CA PHE A 55 -15.25 -0.04 -2.59
C PHE A 55 -14.84 -1.44 -3.07
N GLU A 56 -13.96 -1.54 -4.06
CA GLU A 56 -13.44 -2.84 -4.56
C GLU A 56 -12.72 -3.64 -3.48
N GLU A 57 -11.97 -2.96 -2.62
CA GLU A 57 -11.21 -3.56 -1.53
C GLU A 57 -12.06 -3.85 -0.29
N THR A 58 -13.20 -3.18 -0.12
CA THR A 58 -14.13 -3.43 0.97
C THR A 58 -14.94 -4.70 0.70
N ARG A 59 -14.82 -5.70 1.59
CA ARG A 59 -15.47 -7.00 1.43
C ARG A 59 -16.67 -7.12 2.35
N LEU A 60 -17.83 -7.52 1.79
CA LEU A 60 -19.00 -7.90 2.57
C LEU A 60 -18.79 -9.28 3.20
N ARG A 61 -19.33 -9.49 4.39
CA ARG A 61 -19.31 -10.75 5.13
C ARG A 61 -20.69 -11.38 5.09
N PRO A 62 -20.93 -12.44 4.30
CA PRO A 62 -22.21 -13.10 4.27
C PRO A 62 -22.52 -13.80 5.61
N ARG A 63 -23.79 -13.77 6.00
CA ARG A 63 -24.32 -14.54 7.13
C ARG A 63 -25.25 -15.62 6.59
N VAL A 64 -24.92 -16.87 6.85
CA VAL A 64 -25.73 -18.01 6.39
C VAL A 64 -26.86 -18.31 7.39
N LEU A 65 -27.93 -18.92 6.87
CA LEU A 65 -29.09 -19.39 7.68
C LEU A 65 -29.76 -18.26 8.48
N SER A 66 -29.77 -17.04 7.92
CA SER A 66 -30.38 -15.86 8.56
C SER A 66 -31.91 -15.95 8.72
N GLY A 67 -32.57 -16.82 7.94
CA GLY A 67 -34.01 -17.01 8.01
C GLY A 67 -34.86 -15.84 7.51
N LEU A 68 -34.25 -14.85 6.83
CA LEU A 68 -34.93 -13.65 6.33
C LEU A 68 -35.68 -13.97 5.03
N ALA A 69 -37.01 -13.86 5.07
CA ALA A 69 -37.86 -14.08 3.90
C ALA A 69 -38.17 -12.77 3.13
N ARG A 70 -37.94 -11.62 3.73
CA ARG A 70 -38.19 -10.29 3.14
C ARG A 70 -37.14 -9.29 3.62
N HIS A 71 -36.82 -8.36 2.77
CA HIS A 71 -35.89 -7.26 3.03
C HIS A 71 -36.65 -5.94 2.83
N ASP A 72 -36.37 -4.97 3.70
CA ASP A 72 -36.89 -3.63 3.59
C ASP A 72 -35.73 -2.71 3.18
N THR A 73 -35.89 -1.93 2.13
CA THR A 73 -34.89 -0.98 1.64
C THR A 73 -35.21 0.47 2.00
N GLU A 74 -36.32 0.75 2.68
CA GLU A 74 -36.76 2.10 3.02
C GLU A 74 -35.82 2.72 4.07
N VAL A 75 -35.60 4.03 3.92
CA VAL A 75 -34.89 4.87 4.91
C VAL A 75 -35.62 6.18 5.11
N THR A 76 -35.49 6.78 6.30
CA THR A 76 -36.02 8.10 6.60
C THR A 76 -34.90 9.11 6.74
N VAL A 77 -34.85 10.09 5.85
CA VAL A 77 -33.83 11.16 5.86
C VAL A 77 -34.55 12.52 5.87
N LEU A 78 -34.21 13.42 6.79
CA LEU A 78 -34.84 14.74 6.98
C LEU A 78 -36.36 14.67 7.09
N GLY A 79 -36.88 13.63 7.76
CA GLY A 79 -38.31 13.42 7.97
C GLY A 79 -39.08 12.91 6.74
N ARG A 80 -38.41 12.57 5.65
CA ARG A 80 -38.98 11.96 4.44
C ARG A 80 -38.56 10.51 4.31
N THR A 81 -39.47 9.62 4.00
CA THR A 81 -39.22 8.23 3.66
C THR A 81 -38.83 8.11 2.19
N TRP A 82 -37.71 7.48 1.91
CA TRP A 82 -37.22 7.12 0.59
C TRP A 82 -37.36 5.60 0.43
N THR A 83 -37.71 5.15 -0.76
CA THR A 83 -37.84 3.70 -1.05
C THR A 83 -36.50 2.97 -1.05
N LEU A 84 -35.41 3.70 -1.26
CA LEU A 84 -34.05 3.18 -1.30
C LEU A 84 -33.11 4.07 -0.49
N PRO A 85 -32.05 3.53 0.16
CA PRO A 85 -31.05 4.34 0.86
C PRO A 85 -30.07 5.01 -0.12
N LEU A 86 -30.62 5.59 -1.18
CA LEU A 86 -29.88 6.24 -2.22
C LEU A 86 -30.62 7.45 -2.78
N GLY A 87 -29.89 8.48 -3.19
CA GLY A 87 -30.38 9.63 -3.94
C GLY A 87 -29.49 9.92 -5.13
N ILE A 88 -29.87 10.87 -5.97
CA ILE A 88 -29.08 11.30 -7.11
C ILE A 88 -28.22 12.51 -6.71
N ALA A 89 -26.87 12.36 -6.88
CA ALA A 89 -25.90 13.40 -6.59
C ALA A 89 -26.03 14.62 -7.52
N PRO A 90 -25.61 15.82 -7.09
CA PRO A 90 -25.62 16.99 -7.95
C PRO A 90 -24.56 16.90 -9.03
N LEU A 91 -24.98 16.92 -10.27
CA LEU A 91 -24.15 16.96 -11.46
C LEU A 91 -24.57 18.13 -12.33
N ALA A 92 -23.60 18.83 -12.90
CA ALA A 92 -23.88 19.96 -13.78
C ALA A 92 -24.22 19.51 -15.18
N TYR A 93 -25.06 20.25 -15.86
CA TYR A 93 -25.34 20.12 -17.29
C TYR A 93 -25.76 18.72 -17.74
N HIS A 94 -26.83 18.17 -17.18
CA HIS A 94 -27.44 16.91 -17.67
C HIS A 94 -27.82 16.99 -19.15
N THR A 95 -28.03 18.20 -19.67
CA THR A 95 -28.27 18.46 -21.10
C THR A 95 -27.07 18.09 -22.00
N LEU A 96 -25.87 17.89 -21.46
CA LEU A 96 -24.74 17.28 -22.20
C LEU A 96 -25.00 15.79 -22.54
N ALA A 97 -25.75 15.11 -21.67
CA ALA A 97 -26.05 13.68 -21.82
C ALA A 97 -27.32 13.43 -22.64
N HIS A 98 -28.37 14.25 -22.45
CA HIS A 98 -29.66 14.09 -23.13
C HIS A 98 -30.39 15.43 -23.23
N PRO A 99 -31.13 15.70 -24.33
CA PRO A 99 -31.83 16.97 -24.50
C PRO A 99 -32.81 17.33 -23.37
N GLU A 100 -33.48 16.36 -22.75
CA GLU A 100 -34.35 16.63 -21.61
C GLU A 100 -33.61 16.90 -20.29
N GLY A 101 -32.35 16.48 -20.21
CA GLY A 101 -31.46 16.77 -19.08
C GLY A 101 -32.04 16.41 -17.72
N GLU A 102 -32.03 17.37 -16.80
CA GLU A 102 -32.49 17.22 -15.42
C GLU A 102 -33.98 16.89 -15.30
N VAL A 103 -34.81 17.26 -16.30
CA VAL A 103 -36.24 16.94 -16.34
C VAL A 103 -36.46 15.42 -16.42
N ALA A 104 -35.74 14.74 -17.34
CA ALA A 104 -35.79 13.29 -17.44
C ALA A 104 -35.28 12.60 -16.16
N THR A 105 -34.20 13.14 -15.58
CA THR A 105 -33.66 12.64 -14.32
C THR A 105 -34.62 12.79 -13.15
N ALA A 106 -35.33 13.93 -13.07
CA ALA A 106 -36.33 14.21 -12.02
C ALA A 106 -37.52 13.24 -12.07
N ARG A 107 -38.02 12.93 -13.30
CA ARG A 107 -39.07 11.92 -13.49
C ARG A 107 -38.64 10.53 -13.02
N ALA A 108 -37.44 10.09 -13.44
CA ALA A 108 -36.91 8.80 -13.04
C ALA A 108 -36.69 8.71 -11.53
N ALA A 109 -36.10 9.74 -10.91
CA ALA A 109 -35.89 9.80 -9.47
C ALA A 109 -37.22 9.72 -8.69
N GLY A 110 -38.24 10.49 -9.14
CA GLY A 110 -39.55 10.47 -8.54
C GLY A 110 -40.26 9.13 -8.67
N ALA A 111 -40.15 8.46 -9.83
CA ALA A 111 -40.69 7.12 -10.06
C ALA A 111 -40.01 6.07 -9.16
N ALA A 112 -38.73 6.21 -8.91
CA ALA A 112 -37.95 5.33 -8.00
C ALA A 112 -38.15 5.70 -6.51
N GLY A 113 -38.86 6.79 -6.17
CA GLY A 113 -39.07 7.24 -4.80
C GLY A 113 -37.81 7.74 -4.09
N VAL A 114 -36.83 8.30 -4.83
CA VAL A 114 -35.55 8.77 -4.30
C VAL A 114 -35.36 10.27 -4.53
N PRO A 115 -34.60 11.00 -3.72
CA PRO A 115 -34.37 12.42 -3.93
C PRO A 115 -33.41 12.67 -5.09
N PHE A 116 -33.59 13.82 -5.74
CA PHE A 116 -32.65 14.34 -6.71
C PHE A 116 -32.07 15.68 -6.22
N VAL A 117 -30.73 15.70 -6.07
CA VAL A 117 -29.99 16.93 -5.75
C VAL A 117 -29.65 17.64 -7.05
N VAL A 118 -30.39 18.72 -7.35
CA VAL A 118 -30.25 19.51 -8.58
C VAL A 118 -29.07 20.47 -8.44
N SER A 119 -28.16 20.50 -9.43
CA SER A 119 -27.03 21.41 -9.43
C SER A 119 -27.41 22.87 -9.64
N THR A 120 -26.69 23.81 -9.04
CA THR A 120 -26.69 25.24 -9.41
C THR A 120 -26.54 25.46 -10.93
N PHE A 121 -25.74 24.56 -11.57
CA PHE A 121 -25.46 24.59 -13.01
C PHE A 121 -26.35 23.63 -13.80
N ALA A 122 -27.61 23.46 -13.39
CA ALA A 122 -28.54 22.65 -14.16
C ALA A 122 -28.82 23.29 -15.53
N GLY A 123 -28.89 22.46 -16.57
CA GLY A 123 -29.21 22.87 -17.93
C GLY A 123 -30.70 23.11 -18.19
N ARG A 124 -31.56 22.83 -17.19
CA ARG A 124 -32.99 23.08 -17.21
C ARG A 124 -33.37 24.00 -16.06
N THR A 125 -34.49 24.73 -16.21
CA THR A 125 -34.97 25.64 -15.15
C THR A 125 -35.47 24.87 -13.93
N PHE A 126 -35.37 25.46 -12.75
CA PHE A 126 -35.88 24.84 -11.50
C PHE A 126 -37.37 24.56 -11.60
N GLU A 127 -38.11 25.43 -12.28
CA GLU A 127 -39.56 25.31 -12.50
C GLU A 127 -39.89 24.11 -13.40
N ASP A 128 -39.19 23.93 -14.53
CA ASP A 128 -39.36 22.77 -15.42
C ASP A 128 -39.05 21.46 -14.73
N ILE A 129 -37.96 21.44 -13.95
CA ILE A 129 -37.56 20.28 -13.17
C ILE A 129 -38.60 19.93 -12.12
N ALA A 130 -39.07 20.92 -11.37
CA ALA A 130 -40.05 20.74 -10.33
C ALA A 130 -41.43 20.31 -10.90
N ALA A 131 -41.85 20.86 -12.04
CA ALA A 131 -43.06 20.45 -12.71
C ALA A 131 -43.09 19.00 -13.18
N ALA A 132 -41.90 18.42 -13.43
CA ALA A 132 -41.70 17.03 -13.86
C ALA A 132 -41.46 16.06 -12.70
N ALA A 133 -41.06 16.55 -11.53
CA ALA A 133 -40.67 15.73 -10.40
C ALA A 133 -41.88 15.19 -9.64
N ALA A 134 -41.89 13.89 -9.35
CA ALA A 134 -42.82 13.26 -8.42
C ALA A 134 -42.21 12.95 -7.04
N GLY A 135 -40.92 13.22 -6.86
CA GLY A 135 -40.13 12.95 -5.65
C GLY A 135 -39.41 14.19 -5.09
N PRO A 136 -38.69 14.06 -3.99
CA PRO A 136 -38.02 15.18 -3.33
C PRO A 136 -36.96 15.82 -4.20
N LEU A 137 -36.94 17.14 -4.30
CA LEU A 137 -35.91 17.93 -4.96
C LEU A 137 -35.11 18.72 -3.94
N TRP A 138 -33.79 18.64 -4.00
CA TRP A 138 -32.89 19.45 -3.20
C TRP A 138 -32.04 20.33 -4.10
N LEU A 139 -31.68 21.54 -3.64
CA LEU A 139 -30.79 22.41 -4.40
C LEU A 139 -29.37 22.33 -3.91
N GLN A 140 -28.43 21.91 -4.78
CA GLN A 140 -27.01 22.09 -4.51
C GLN A 140 -26.64 23.56 -4.73
N VAL A 141 -25.97 24.17 -3.75
CA VAL A 141 -25.62 25.58 -3.73
C VAL A 141 -24.12 25.78 -3.79
N TYR A 142 -23.64 26.59 -4.75
CA TYR A 142 -22.39 27.31 -4.66
C TYR A 142 -22.63 28.73 -4.17
N CYS A 143 -21.75 29.22 -3.29
CA CYS A 143 -21.81 30.61 -2.89
C CYS A 143 -21.03 31.48 -3.88
N PHE A 144 -21.75 32.40 -4.49
CA PHE A 144 -21.19 33.41 -5.38
C PHE A 144 -20.62 34.59 -4.58
N ARG A 145 -19.61 35.31 -5.14
CA ARG A 145 -19.15 36.62 -4.61
C ARG A 145 -20.30 37.61 -4.47
N ASP A 146 -21.16 37.64 -5.50
CA ASP A 146 -22.47 38.33 -5.41
C ASP A 146 -23.47 37.47 -4.64
N ARG A 147 -23.60 37.77 -3.36
CA ARG A 147 -24.53 37.10 -2.44
C ARG A 147 -25.98 37.19 -2.90
N ASP A 148 -26.36 38.23 -3.61
CA ASP A 148 -27.76 38.40 -4.12
C ASP A 148 -28.04 37.39 -5.23
N THR A 149 -27.07 37.01 -6.02
CA THR A 149 -27.24 35.90 -6.98
C THR A 149 -27.49 34.57 -6.26
N THR A 150 -26.74 34.25 -5.20
CA THR A 150 -27.02 33.07 -4.39
C THR A 150 -28.37 33.09 -3.76
N ARG A 151 -28.78 34.25 -3.17
CA ARG A 151 -30.11 34.45 -2.57
C ARG A 151 -31.24 34.21 -3.58
N ARG A 152 -31.16 34.85 -4.75
CA ARG A 152 -32.19 34.70 -5.81
C ARG A 152 -32.38 33.26 -6.25
N LEU A 153 -31.26 32.47 -6.38
CA LEU A 153 -31.35 31.07 -6.73
C LEU A 153 -32.07 30.24 -5.66
N ILE A 154 -31.72 30.45 -4.38
CA ILE A 154 -32.36 29.77 -3.25
C ILE A 154 -33.83 30.09 -3.17
N GLU A 155 -34.21 31.38 -3.22
CA GLU A 155 -35.61 31.82 -3.15
C GLU A 155 -36.42 31.28 -4.34
N ARG A 156 -35.82 31.19 -5.52
CA ARG A 156 -36.45 30.66 -6.72
C ARG A 156 -36.71 29.15 -6.60
N ALA A 157 -35.68 28.39 -6.15
CA ALA A 157 -35.82 26.97 -5.89
C ALA A 157 -36.85 26.66 -4.80
N ALA A 158 -36.83 27.41 -3.69
CA ALA A 158 -37.85 27.28 -2.63
C ALA A 158 -39.28 27.52 -3.15
N ARG A 159 -39.48 28.54 -3.98
CA ARG A 159 -40.79 28.81 -4.62
C ARG A 159 -41.20 27.71 -5.61
N ALA A 160 -40.23 27.06 -6.25
CA ALA A 160 -40.46 25.92 -7.13
C ALA A 160 -40.78 24.61 -6.39
N GLY A 161 -40.67 24.59 -5.05
CA GLY A 161 -40.97 23.41 -4.24
C GLY A 161 -39.78 22.53 -3.86
N PHE A 162 -38.55 23.04 -3.95
CA PHE A 162 -37.38 22.33 -3.43
C PHE A 162 -37.40 22.25 -1.90
N GLU A 163 -36.99 21.12 -1.34
CA GLU A 163 -37.24 20.80 0.07
C GLU A 163 -35.99 20.95 0.96
N ALA A 164 -34.80 21.03 0.38
CA ALA A 164 -33.54 21.21 1.13
C ALA A 164 -32.45 21.90 0.30
N LEU A 165 -31.46 22.43 1.00
CA LEU A 165 -30.24 23.04 0.42
C LEU A 165 -29.02 22.17 0.73
N VAL A 166 -28.14 21.98 -0.26
CA VAL A 166 -26.89 21.25 -0.12
C VAL A 166 -25.72 22.18 -0.47
N LEU A 167 -25.15 22.82 0.54
CA LEU A 167 -24.02 23.73 0.37
C LEU A 167 -22.74 22.95 0.04
N THR A 168 -22.13 23.22 -1.11
CA THR A 168 -20.84 22.66 -1.51
C THR A 168 -19.71 23.48 -0.90
N VAL A 169 -18.93 22.88 0.03
CA VAL A 169 -17.87 23.55 0.80
C VAL A 169 -16.46 23.22 0.33
N ASP A 170 -16.27 22.21 -0.50
CA ASP A 170 -14.99 21.75 -1.03
C ASP A 170 -14.53 22.48 -2.32
N ALA A 171 -15.28 23.49 -2.76
CA ALA A 171 -15.06 24.17 -4.03
C ALA A 171 -14.90 25.70 -3.91
N PRO A 172 -14.07 26.25 -3.00
CA PRO A 172 -13.73 27.67 -3.04
C PRO A 172 -12.97 28.03 -4.33
N ARG A 173 -12.35 27.03 -4.94
CA ARG A 173 -11.74 27.02 -6.28
C ARG A 173 -12.02 25.68 -6.93
N LEU A 174 -12.13 25.63 -8.27
CA LEU A 174 -12.20 24.35 -8.98
C LEU A 174 -10.84 23.67 -9.05
N GLY A 175 -10.82 22.36 -8.85
CA GLY A 175 -9.64 21.51 -9.04
C GLY A 175 -9.15 21.56 -10.49
N ARG A 176 -7.82 21.44 -10.68
CA ARG A 176 -7.20 21.41 -12.01
C ARG A 176 -7.52 20.11 -12.72
N ARG A 177 -8.44 20.10 -13.64
CA ARG A 177 -8.82 18.95 -14.47
C ARG A 177 -7.92 18.92 -15.69
N LEU A 178 -6.92 18.03 -15.66
CA LEU A 178 -5.88 18.01 -16.69
C LEU A 178 -6.41 17.54 -18.04
N ARG A 179 -7.44 16.69 -18.08
CA ARG A 179 -8.10 16.29 -19.34
C ARG A 179 -8.75 17.49 -20.01
N ASP A 180 -9.55 18.27 -19.26
CA ASP A 180 -10.22 19.47 -19.78
C ASP A 180 -9.21 20.52 -20.28
N LEU A 181 -8.09 20.69 -19.60
CA LEU A 181 -7.04 21.59 -20.00
C LEU A 181 -6.31 21.13 -21.28
N ARG A 182 -6.07 19.82 -21.43
CA ARG A 182 -5.38 19.25 -22.60
C ARG A 182 -6.23 19.31 -23.86
N ASN A 183 -7.53 19.05 -23.74
CA ASN A 183 -8.46 19.08 -24.88
C ASN A 183 -9.13 20.45 -25.09
N GLY A 184 -8.85 21.45 -24.23
CA GLY A 184 -9.41 22.79 -24.31
C GLY A 184 -10.92 22.83 -24.14
N PHE A 185 -11.48 21.98 -23.27
CA PHE A 185 -12.93 21.80 -23.14
C PHE A 185 -13.70 23.11 -22.97
N ARG A 186 -14.72 23.26 -23.79
CA ARG A 186 -15.77 24.30 -23.70
C ARG A 186 -17.12 23.64 -23.80
N LEU A 187 -18.11 24.27 -23.18
CA LEU A 187 -19.49 23.79 -23.34
C LEU A 187 -19.91 23.89 -24.82
N PRO A 188 -20.51 22.84 -25.37
CA PRO A 188 -21.08 22.89 -26.72
C PRO A 188 -22.12 24.03 -26.86
N PRO A 189 -22.31 24.58 -28.05
CA PRO A 189 -23.33 25.59 -28.31
C PRO A 189 -24.71 25.11 -27.85
N GLY A 190 -25.46 26.00 -27.18
CA GLY A 190 -26.80 25.69 -26.64
C GLY A 190 -26.80 24.96 -25.27
N ILE A 191 -25.65 24.62 -24.71
CA ILE A 191 -25.53 24.10 -23.33
C ILE A 191 -25.14 25.24 -22.41
N GLU A 192 -26.09 25.65 -21.56
CA GLU A 192 -25.92 26.77 -20.62
C GLU A 192 -26.58 26.42 -19.28
N PRO A 193 -26.13 27.04 -18.16
CA PRO A 193 -26.84 26.89 -16.86
C PRO A 193 -28.14 27.72 -16.91
N ALA A 194 -29.26 27.04 -17.05
CA ALA A 194 -30.56 27.68 -17.28
C ALA A 194 -31.04 28.62 -16.14
N ASN A 195 -30.47 28.51 -14.96
CA ASN A 195 -30.87 29.23 -13.77
C ASN A 195 -30.00 30.45 -13.44
N LEU A 196 -28.94 30.67 -14.18
CA LEU A 196 -28.01 31.80 -14.03
C LEU A 196 -28.20 32.77 -15.21
N THR A 197 -28.18 34.06 -14.91
CA THR A 197 -28.25 35.12 -15.91
C THR A 197 -26.86 35.72 -16.10
N GLY A 198 -26.42 35.90 -17.32
CA GLY A 198 -25.14 36.57 -17.65
C GLY A 198 -24.43 35.90 -18.86
N THR A 199 -23.32 36.45 -19.25
CA THR A 199 -22.47 35.94 -20.35
C THR A 199 -21.18 35.30 -19.81
N GLY A 200 -20.59 34.33 -20.52
CA GLY A 200 -19.28 33.79 -20.17
C GLY A 200 -19.27 32.36 -19.65
N TYR A 201 -20.35 31.63 -19.78
CA TYR A 201 -20.46 30.23 -19.32
C TYR A 201 -19.76 29.19 -20.22
N GLY A 202 -19.23 29.58 -21.34
CA GLY A 202 -18.57 28.67 -22.28
C GLY A 202 -17.36 27.90 -21.73
N SER A 203 -16.78 28.41 -20.65
CA SER A 203 -15.73 27.73 -19.89
C SER A 203 -16.16 27.57 -18.42
N PRO A 204 -16.62 26.38 -17.98
CA PRO A 204 -17.04 26.18 -16.58
C PRO A 204 -15.97 26.53 -15.54
N MET A 205 -14.69 26.22 -15.84
CA MET A 205 -13.56 26.56 -14.99
C MET A 205 -13.34 28.09 -14.93
N GLY A 206 -13.38 28.78 -16.08
CA GLY A 206 -13.22 30.24 -16.15
C GLY A 206 -14.32 30.96 -15.38
N HIS A 207 -15.57 30.52 -15.53
CA HIS A 207 -16.70 31.09 -14.78
C HIS A 207 -16.56 30.90 -13.27
N ALA A 208 -16.24 29.70 -12.82
CA ALA A 208 -16.07 29.43 -11.40
C ALA A 208 -14.95 30.29 -10.77
N LEU A 209 -13.83 30.49 -11.45
CA LEU A 209 -12.71 31.33 -10.98
C LEU A 209 -13.14 32.79 -10.73
N THR A 210 -14.08 33.31 -11.52
CA THR A 210 -14.53 34.70 -11.44
C THR A 210 -15.72 34.88 -10.52
N ALA A 211 -16.62 33.92 -10.47
CA ALA A 211 -17.93 34.04 -9.81
C ALA A 211 -17.98 33.50 -8.39
N PHE A 212 -17.24 32.42 -8.07
CA PHE A 212 -17.29 31.81 -6.74
C PHE A 212 -16.60 32.66 -5.70
N ASP A 213 -17.10 32.60 -4.46
CA ASP A 213 -16.47 33.23 -3.30
C ASP A 213 -15.24 32.41 -2.83
N PRO A 214 -14.01 32.89 -3.07
CA PRO A 214 -12.82 32.16 -2.67
C PRO A 214 -12.53 32.27 -1.16
N ALA A 215 -13.22 33.16 -0.46
CA ALA A 215 -13.12 33.41 0.98
C ALA A 215 -14.29 32.76 1.74
N LEU A 216 -14.91 31.75 1.15
CA LEU A 216 -16.02 31.01 1.80
C LEU A 216 -15.56 30.48 3.17
N ALA A 217 -16.29 30.83 4.23
CA ALA A 217 -15.97 30.48 5.60
C ALA A 217 -17.25 30.10 6.38
N TRP A 218 -17.11 29.47 7.54
CA TRP A 218 -18.21 28.96 8.37
C TRP A 218 -19.38 29.93 8.62
N PRO A 219 -19.20 31.25 8.76
CA PRO A 219 -20.34 32.19 8.92
C PRO A 219 -21.34 32.18 7.75
N VAL A 220 -20.98 31.57 6.61
CA VAL A 220 -21.93 31.40 5.50
C VAL A 220 -23.15 30.56 5.88
N ILE A 221 -23.02 29.64 6.81
CA ILE A 221 -24.12 28.78 7.26
C ILE A 221 -25.20 29.63 7.96
N GLU A 222 -24.76 30.52 8.86
CA GLU A 222 -25.66 31.46 9.53
C GLU A 222 -26.38 32.40 8.52
N TRP A 223 -25.63 32.91 7.54
CA TRP A 223 -26.18 33.71 6.48
C TRP A 223 -27.22 32.94 5.65
N LEU A 224 -26.93 31.68 5.23
CA LEU A 224 -27.87 30.85 4.49
C LEU A 224 -29.15 30.57 5.30
N ARG A 225 -29.04 30.34 6.61
CA ARG A 225 -30.16 30.20 7.52
C ARG A 225 -31.02 31.46 7.58
N SER A 226 -30.40 32.65 7.45
CA SER A 226 -31.17 33.92 7.38
C SER A 226 -31.89 34.13 6.04
N VAL A 227 -31.42 33.42 4.97
CA VAL A 227 -32.00 33.52 3.63
C VAL A 227 -33.13 32.51 3.42
N SER A 228 -33.06 31.31 4.04
CA SER A 228 -34.02 30.24 3.79
C SER A 228 -34.30 29.40 5.03
N PRO A 229 -35.56 29.02 5.28
CA PRO A 229 -35.93 28.10 6.35
C PRO A 229 -35.73 26.62 5.98
N LEU A 230 -35.32 26.32 4.75
CA LEU A 230 -35.13 24.92 4.30
C LEU A 230 -34.01 24.25 5.06
N PRO A 231 -34.10 22.93 5.31
CA PRO A 231 -32.97 22.14 5.82
C PRO A 231 -31.70 22.40 5.02
N LEU A 232 -30.56 22.57 5.73
CA LEU A 232 -29.28 22.90 5.16
C LEU A 232 -28.26 21.81 5.45
N LEU A 233 -27.80 21.16 4.39
CA LEU A 233 -26.71 20.18 4.46
C LEU A 233 -25.39 20.77 3.94
N VAL A 234 -24.28 20.26 4.42
CA VAL A 234 -22.97 20.60 3.89
C VAL A 234 -22.38 19.40 3.15
N LYS A 235 -21.83 19.66 1.95
CA LYS A 235 -21.23 18.64 1.06
C LYS A 235 -19.77 18.96 0.80
N GLY A 236 -18.88 17.96 1.04
CA GLY A 236 -17.45 18.14 0.85
C GLY A 236 -16.63 17.97 2.13
N VAL A 237 -17.21 17.38 3.16
CA VAL A 237 -16.55 17.10 4.44
C VAL A 237 -15.75 15.80 4.32
N LEU A 238 -14.49 15.82 4.73
CA LEU A 238 -13.55 14.68 4.68
C LEU A 238 -12.82 14.43 6.02
N GLY A 239 -13.29 14.99 7.13
CA GLY A 239 -12.69 14.75 8.43
C GLY A 239 -13.58 15.13 9.60
N ALA A 240 -13.37 14.46 10.74
CA ALA A 240 -14.13 14.66 11.97
C ALA A 240 -14.08 16.10 12.50
N PRO A 241 -12.97 16.87 12.44
CA PRO A 241 -12.96 18.26 12.89
C PRO A 241 -13.95 19.16 12.14
N ASP A 242 -14.08 18.99 10.82
CA ASP A 242 -15.02 19.76 10.00
C ASP A 242 -16.46 19.30 10.24
N ALA A 243 -16.68 17.98 10.44
CA ALA A 243 -17.99 17.46 10.83
C ALA A 243 -18.47 18.05 12.17
N ARG A 244 -17.60 18.07 13.19
CA ARG A 244 -17.87 18.72 14.47
C ARG A 244 -18.20 20.20 14.30
N ARG A 245 -17.45 20.91 13.47
CA ARG A 245 -17.69 22.33 13.21
C ARG A 245 -19.03 22.57 12.49
N ALA A 246 -19.35 21.71 11.52
CA ALA A 246 -20.64 21.78 10.82
C ALA A 246 -21.81 21.62 11.80
N LEU A 247 -21.76 20.63 12.68
CA LEU A 247 -22.75 20.43 13.74
C LEU A 247 -22.89 21.65 14.66
N ALA A 248 -21.75 22.23 15.09
CA ALA A 248 -21.74 23.43 15.91
C ALA A 248 -22.37 24.66 15.21
N CYS A 249 -22.34 24.70 13.87
CA CYS A 249 -23.02 25.73 13.07
C CYS A 249 -24.49 25.41 12.81
N GLY A 250 -25.00 24.26 13.29
CA GLY A 250 -26.41 23.87 13.21
C GLY A 250 -26.84 23.40 11.82
N VAL A 251 -26.03 22.66 11.11
CA VAL A 251 -26.43 21.99 9.85
C VAL A 251 -27.40 20.84 10.12
N ASP A 252 -28.29 20.55 9.17
CA ASP A 252 -29.29 19.48 9.29
C ASP A 252 -28.80 18.17 8.67
N GLY A 253 -27.59 18.14 8.07
CA GLY A 253 -26.99 16.92 7.51
C GLY A 253 -25.61 17.17 6.91
N ILE A 254 -24.86 16.08 6.73
CA ILE A 254 -23.50 16.07 6.19
C ILE A 254 -23.42 15.10 5.02
N VAL A 255 -22.82 15.54 3.90
CA VAL A 255 -22.46 14.67 2.78
C VAL A 255 -20.94 14.53 2.75
N VAL A 256 -20.44 13.35 3.11
CA VAL A 256 -19.05 12.96 3.01
C VAL A 256 -18.70 12.87 1.52
N SER A 257 -17.84 13.76 1.06
CA SER A 257 -17.61 13.94 -0.37
C SER A 257 -16.21 14.52 -0.63
N ASN A 258 -15.54 14.01 -1.66
CA ASN A 258 -14.36 14.62 -2.27
C ASN A 258 -14.66 15.10 -3.71
N HIS A 259 -15.94 15.44 -3.96
CA HIS A 259 -16.43 15.89 -5.27
C HIS A 259 -16.21 14.85 -6.38
N GLY A 260 -16.22 13.56 -6.02
CA GLY A 260 -15.94 12.48 -6.94
C GLY A 260 -14.53 12.50 -7.52
N GLY A 261 -13.55 12.98 -6.76
CA GLY A 261 -12.14 13.10 -7.17
C GLY A 261 -11.85 14.29 -8.09
N ARG A 262 -12.70 15.33 -8.09
CA ARG A 262 -12.64 16.45 -9.05
C ARG A 262 -12.09 17.74 -8.46
N GLN A 263 -11.74 17.78 -7.16
CA GLN A 263 -11.24 18.97 -6.45
C GLN A 263 -9.77 18.80 -6.08
N LEU A 264 -9.40 18.56 -4.84
CA LEU A 264 -8.03 18.32 -4.45
C LEU A 264 -7.67 16.86 -4.74
N ASP A 265 -6.65 16.63 -5.58
CA ASP A 265 -6.14 15.29 -5.83
C ASP A 265 -5.16 14.86 -4.72
N GLY A 266 -5.21 13.58 -4.34
CA GLY A 266 -4.41 13.03 -3.25
C GLY A 266 -5.08 13.06 -1.87
N VAL A 267 -6.38 13.42 -1.78
CA VAL A 267 -7.17 13.26 -0.55
C VAL A 267 -7.66 11.81 -0.43
N PRO A 268 -8.06 11.37 0.79
CA PRO A 268 -8.63 10.05 1.03
C PRO A 268 -9.89 9.79 0.20
N ALA A 269 -10.19 8.51 -0.05
CA ALA A 269 -11.50 8.11 -0.55
C ALA A 269 -12.58 8.39 0.50
N THR A 270 -13.78 8.69 0.03
CA THR A 270 -14.90 9.04 0.93
C THR A 270 -15.30 7.89 1.84
N LEU A 271 -15.23 6.64 1.34
CA LEU A 271 -15.50 5.44 2.14
C LEU A 271 -14.48 5.23 3.26
N GLU A 272 -13.21 5.64 3.06
CA GLU A 272 -12.14 5.51 4.06
C GLU A 272 -12.37 6.40 5.28
N VAL A 273 -12.86 7.64 5.06
CA VAL A 273 -13.08 8.63 6.14
C VAL A 273 -14.50 8.57 6.72
N LEU A 274 -15.42 7.83 6.12
CA LEU A 274 -16.79 7.72 6.58
C LEU A 274 -16.91 7.28 8.05
N PRO A 275 -16.20 6.23 8.53
CA PRO A 275 -16.35 5.78 9.93
C PRO A 275 -15.94 6.84 10.97
N GLU A 276 -14.91 7.64 10.71
CA GLU A 276 -14.50 8.69 11.64
C GLU A 276 -15.51 9.83 11.71
N ILE A 277 -16.13 10.16 10.56
CA ILE A 277 -17.14 11.23 10.48
C ILE A 277 -18.44 10.77 11.14
N THR A 278 -18.91 9.54 10.89
CA THR A 278 -20.11 9.00 11.51
C THR A 278 -19.96 8.84 13.03
N ALA A 279 -18.77 8.45 13.50
CA ALA A 279 -18.47 8.42 14.93
C ALA A 279 -18.51 9.80 15.57
N GLU A 280 -18.02 10.84 14.89
CA GLU A 280 -18.07 12.23 15.38
C GLU A 280 -19.50 12.78 15.38
N VAL A 281 -20.28 12.48 14.34
CA VAL A 281 -21.66 12.94 14.21
C VAL A 281 -22.59 12.23 15.21
N ALA A 282 -22.31 10.97 15.53
CA ALA A 282 -22.99 10.17 16.55
C ALA A 282 -24.54 10.24 16.48
N GLY A 283 -25.10 10.28 15.27
CA GLY A 283 -26.55 10.34 15.03
C GLY A 283 -27.19 11.73 15.23
N ALA A 284 -26.41 12.80 15.45
CA ALA A 284 -26.92 14.14 15.62
C ALA A 284 -27.61 14.70 14.36
N CYS A 285 -27.21 14.25 13.18
CA CYS A 285 -27.83 14.53 11.89
C CYS A 285 -27.54 13.40 10.90
N PRO A 286 -28.31 13.30 9.78
CA PRO A 286 -28.00 12.33 8.72
C PRO A 286 -26.63 12.53 8.11
N VAL A 287 -25.90 11.42 7.89
CA VAL A 287 -24.62 11.37 7.18
C VAL A 287 -24.82 10.63 5.88
N MET A 288 -24.60 11.28 4.76
CA MET A 288 -24.63 10.67 3.44
C MET A 288 -23.21 10.61 2.86
N LEU A 289 -23.03 9.76 1.84
CA LEU A 289 -21.77 9.61 1.14
C LEU A 289 -21.96 9.71 -0.36
N ASP A 290 -21.04 10.37 -1.06
CA ASP A 290 -20.86 10.23 -2.50
C ASP A 290 -19.42 9.94 -2.88
N GLY A 291 -19.17 9.62 -4.16
CA GLY A 291 -17.83 9.30 -4.67
C GLY A 291 -17.50 7.82 -4.66
N GLY A 292 -17.48 7.20 -5.84
CA GLY A 292 -17.07 5.80 -6.02
C GLY A 292 -18.21 4.79 -6.17
N VAL A 293 -19.40 5.04 -5.64
CA VAL A 293 -20.55 4.11 -5.67
C VAL A 293 -20.93 3.73 -7.11
N ARG A 294 -21.00 2.41 -7.37
CA ARG A 294 -21.35 1.83 -8.68
C ARG A 294 -22.36 0.70 -8.59
N ARG A 295 -22.41 -0.01 -7.47
CA ARG A 295 -23.18 -1.26 -7.29
C ARG A 295 -24.02 -1.18 -6.02
N GLY A 296 -25.07 -2.02 -5.94
CA GLY A 296 -25.84 -2.16 -4.72
C GLY A 296 -25.02 -2.65 -3.51
N ALA A 297 -24.01 -3.50 -3.75
CA ALA A 297 -23.06 -3.91 -2.73
C ALA A 297 -22.25 -2.73 -2.15
N ASP A 298 -21.94 -1.70 -2.96
CA ASP A 298 -21.24 -0.50 -2.51
C ASP A 298 -22.16 0.34 -1.59
N VAL A 299 -23.45 0.39 -1.92
CA VAL A 299 -24.47 1.04 -1.05
C VAL A 299 -24.50 0.35 0.31
N LEU A 300 -24.61 -0.98 0.34
CA LEU A 300 -24.64 -1.74 1.59
C LEU A 300 -23.36 -1.57 2.41
N ALA A 301 -22.20 -1.50 1.75
CA ALA A 301 -20.92 -1.23 2.42
C ALA A 301 -20.88 0.15 3.09
N ALA A 302 -21.38 1.19 2.41
CA ALA A 302 -21.46 2.54 2.98
C ALA A 302 -22.43 2.59 4.18
N LEU A 303 -23.60 1.95 4.08
CA LEU A 303 -24.54 1.83 5.18
C LEU A 303 -23.93 1.11 6.39
N ALA A 304 -23.23 0.01 6.14
CA ALA A 304 -22.55 -0.75 7.19
C ALA A 304 -21.47 0.06 7.91
N LEU A 305 -20.86 1.03 7.23
CA LEU A 305 -19.86 1.95 7.80
C LEU A 305 -20.48 3.22 8.39
N GLY A 306 -21.83 3.28 8.49
CA GLY A 306 -22.56 4.28 9.23
C GLY A 306 -23.18 5.40 8.40
N ALA A 307 -23.19 5.32 7.06
CA ALA A 307 -23.98 6.23 6.25
C ALA A 307 -25.47 5.93 6.40
N ASP A 308 -26.31 6.96 6.42
CA ASP A 308 -27.77 6.83 6.36
C ASP A 308 -28.26 6.60 4.93
N ALA A 309 -27.54 7.15 3.95
CA ALA A 309 -27.81 6.96 2.52
C ALA A 309 -26.58 7.31 1.68
N VAL A 310 -26.62 6.99 0.38
CA VAL A 310 -25.58 7.39 -0.58
C VAL A 310 -26.16 8.29 -1.68
N LEU A 311 -25.31 9.05 -2.36
CA LEU A 311 -25.69 9.83 -3.54
C LEU A 311 -24.96 9.28 -4.78
N LEU A 312 -25.73 8.83 -5.76
CA LEU A 312 -25.23 8.25 -7.00
C LEU A 312 -25.00 9.34 -8.05
N GLY A 313 -23.77 9.42 -8.55
CA GLY A 313 -23.37 10.45 -9.53
C GLY A 313 -23.29 9.92 -10.98
N ARG A 314 -22.07 9.75 -11.51
CA ARG A 314 -21.78 9.42 -12.92
C ARG A 314 -22.66 8.31 -13.54
N PRO A 315 -22.97 7.20 -12.86
CA PRO A 315 -23.87 6.19 -13.43
C PRO A 315 -25.22 6.73 -13.91
N VAL A 316 -25.77 7.74 -13.23
CA VAL A 316 -27.01 8.40 -13.63
C VAL A 316 -26.85 9.11 -14.98
N LEU A 317 -25.73 9.82 -15.20
CA LEU A 317 -25.44 10.46 -16.51
C LEU A 317 -25.20 9.42 -17.60
N HIS A 318 -24.61 8.29 -17.28
CA HIS A 318 -24.44 7.20 -18.25
C HIS A 318 -25.81 6.65 -18.68
N GLY A 319 -26.71 6.38 -17.74
CA GLY A 319 -28.07 5.98 -18.02
C GLY A 319 -28.80 7.01 -18.88
N LEU A 320 -28.73 8.28 -18.47
CA LEU A 320 -29.34 9.39 -19.19
C LEU A 320 -28.85 9.49 -20.64
N ALA A 321 -27.54 9.34 -20.88
CA ALA A 321 -26.94 9.37 -22.22
C ALA A 321 -27.36 8.18 -23.08
N VAL A 322 -27.56 7.02 -22.49
CA VAL A 322 -27.91 5.78 -23.24
C VAL A 322 -29.37 5.75 -23.62
N ALA A 323 -30.29 6.10 -22.74
CA ALA A 323 -31.74 5.92 -22.98
C ALA A 323 -32.64 6.97 -22.29
N GLY A 324 -32.14 8.18 -21.99
CA GLY A 324 -32.89 9.23 -21.36
C GLY A 324 -33.46 8.83 -19.98
N GLU A 325 -34.71 9.14 -19.70
CA GLU A 325 -35.42 8.77 -18.47
C GLU A 325 -35.33 7.25 -18.19
N ARG A 326 -35.62 6.43 -19.20
CA ARG A 326 -35.53 4.96 -19.06
C ARG A 326 -34.16 4.47 -18.66
N GLY A 327 -33.11 5.12 -19.17
CA GLY A 327 -31.74 4.76 -18.82
C GLY A 327 -31.39 5.14 -17.38
N VAL A 328 -31.89 6.26 -16.88
CA VAL A 328 -31.75 6.62 -15.46
C VAL A 328 -32.50 5.63 -14.59
N SER A 329 -33.75 5.29 -14.91
CA SER A 329 -34.52 4.27 -14.19
C SER A 329 -33.79 2.93 -14.17
N GLY A 330 -33.29 2.46 -15.33
CA GLY A 330 -32.55 1.20 -15.41
C GLY A 330 -31.27 1.17 -14.55
N VAL A 331 -30.55 2.28 -14.41
CA VAL A 331 -29.42 2.39 -13.48
C VAL A 331 -29.88 2.29 -12.02
N LEU A 332 -30.98 2.97 -11.66
CA LEU A 332 -31.53 2.91 -10.30
C LEU A 332 -32.05 1.51 -9.97
N ASP A 333 -32.74 0.86 -10.90
CA ASP A 333 -33.25 -0.51 -10.76
C ASP A 333 -32.12 -1.51 -10.55
N ILE A 334 -31.04 -1.45 -11.36
CA ILE A 334 -29.86 -2.31 -11.20
C ILE A 334 -29.26 -2.16 -9.80
N VAL A 335 -29.06 -0.93 -9.34
CA VAL A 335 -28.45 -0.71 -8.01
C VAL A 335 -29.39 -1.18 -6.89
N ALA A 336 -30.71 -1.03 -7.06
CA ALA A 336 -31.72 -1.49 -6.10
C ALA A 336 -31.77 -3.04 -6.03
N ASP A 337 -31.75 -3.71 -7.19
CA ASP A 337 -31.74 -5.16 -7.26
C ASP A 337 -30.47 -5.74 -6.63
N GLU A 338 -29.31 -5.20 -6.99
CA GLU A 338 -28.02 -5.59 -6.40
C GLU A 338 -27.95 -5.33 -4.89
N LEU A 339 -28.56 -4.22 -4.40
CA LEU A 339 -28.64 -3.94 -2.97
C LEU A 339 -29.50 -5.00 -2.27
N THR A 340 -30.66 -5.29 -2.82
CA THR A 340 -31.59 -6.29 -2.27
C THR A 340 -30.94 -7.66 -2.24
N GLU A 341 -30.21 -8.04 -3.31
CA GLU A 341 -29.45 -9.28 -3.36
C GLU A 341 -28.32 -9.31 -2.31
N ALA A 342 -27.57 -8.23 -2.19
CA ALA A 342 -26.50 -8.12 -1.20
C ALA A 342 -27.05 -8.22 0.24
N MET A 343 -28.18 -7.56 0.53
CA MET A 343 -28.86 -7.66 1.82
C MET A 343 -29.34 -9.08 2.10
N ALA A 344 -29.89 -9.75 1.10
CA ALA A 344 -30.34 -11.15 1.22
C ALA A 344 -29.18 -12.08 1.53
N LEU A 345 -28.08 -11.98 0.78
CA LEU A 345 -26.91 -12.85 0.92
C LEU A 345 -26.12 -12.58 2.21
N THR A 346 -26.24 -11.39 2.77
CA THR A 346 -25.58 -11.02 4.03
C THR A 346 -26.47 -11.17 5.25
N GLY A 347 -27.75 -11.51 5.06
CA GLY A 347 -28.71 -11.63 6.15
C GLY A 347 -29.07 -10.29 6.80
N THR A 348 -29.08 -9.20 6.03
CA THR A 348 -29.39 -7.84 6.47
C THR A 348 -30.85 -7.53 6.18
N ALA A 349 -31.66 -7.34 7.22
CA ALA A 349 -33.12 -7.20 7.08
C ALA A 349 -33.54 -5.81 6.56
N SER A 350 -32.80 -4.75 6.91
CA SER A 350 -33.06 -3.37 6.54
C SER A 350 -31.76 -2.55 6.52
N PRO A 351 -31.73 -1.37 5.93
CA PRO A 351 -30.60 -0.45 6.00
C PRO A 351 -30.13 -0.18 7.43
N ALA A 352 -31.06 0.00 8.35
CA ALA A 352 -30.76 0.22 9.77
C ALA A 352 -30.14 -0.99 10.48
N ALA A 353 -30.25 -2.20 9.91
CA ALA A 353 -29.61 -3.41 10.43
C ALA A 353 -28.18 -3.59 9.91
N ALA A 354 -27.73 -2.77 8.95
CA ALA A 354 -26.36 -2.78 8.48
C ALA A 354 -25.43 -2.29 9.59
N SER A 355 -24.35 -3.02 9.86
CA SER A 355 -23.40 -2.71 10.92
C SER A 355 -21.96 -2.89 10.45
N PRO A 356 -20.97 -2.28 11.10
CA PRO A 356 -19.56 -2.43 10.74
C PRO A 356 -19.05 -3.88 10.69
N GLU A 357 -19.69 -4.81 11.39
CA GLU A 357 -19.38 -6.23 11.33
C GLU A 357 -19.64 -6.85 9.95
N LEU A 358 -20.53 -6.23 9.16
CA LEU A 358 -20.89 -6.67 7.82
C LEU A 358 -19.79 -6.46 6.80
N VAL A 359 -18.88 -5.56 7.06
CA VAL A 359 -17.79 -5.19 6.14
C VAL A 359 -16.43 -5.52 6.71
N ARG A 360 -15.50 -5.81 5.80
CA ARG A 360 -14.07 -5.87 6.07
C ARG A 360 -13.42 -4.74 5.27
N PRO A 361 -12.99 -3.64 5.90
CA PRO A 361 -12.35 -2.53 5.21
C PRO A 361 -11.00 -2.92 4.63
N PRO A 362 -10.53 -2.23 3.57
CA PRO A 362 -9.22 -2.45 2.96
C PRO A 362 -8.11 -2.21 3.99
N GLY A 363 -7.13 -3.10 4.01
CA GLY A 363 -5.93 -2.91 4.83
C GLY A 363 -6.11 -3.05 6.35
N HIS A 364 -7.33 -3.15 6.84
CA HIS A 364 -7.55 -3.54 8.21
C HIS A 364 -7.51 -5.06 8.32
N VAL A 365 -6.30 -5.61 8.42
CA VAL A 365 -6.11 -6.54 9.53
C VAL A 365 -6.25 -5.64 10.76
N PRO A 366 -7.30 -5.75 11.56
CA PRO A 366 -7.23 -5.16 12.87
C PRO A 366 -6.12 -5.91 13.59
N VAL A 367 -4.96 -5.31 13.69
CA VAL A 367 -4.15 -5.46 14.87
C VAL A 367 -4.69 -4.42 15.88
N THR A 368 -5.99 -4.47 16.12
CA THR A 368 -6.45 -4.34 17.47
C THR A 368 -6.20 -5.73 18.04
N PRO A 369 -5.31 -5.91 19.01
CA PRO A 369 -5.46 -7.07 19.85
C PRO A 369 -6.95 -7.05 20.22
N PRO A 370 -7.69 -8.17 20.10
CA PRO A 370 -9.04 -8.23 20.61
C PRO A 370 -8.96 -7.61 22.00
N PRO A 371 -9.90 -6.76 22.44
CA PRO A 371 -9.87 -6.23 23.79
C PRO A 371 -9.59 -7.46 24.62
N ALA A 372 -8.46 -7.46 25.35
CA ALA A 372 -7.97 -8.67 25.99
C ALA A 372 -9.20 -9.27 26.65
N VAL A 373 -9.79 -10.28 26.00
CA VAL A 373 -10.76 -11.12 26.67
C VAL A 373 -9.92 -11.65 27.77
N PRO A 374 -10.19 -11.25 29.03
CA PRO A 374 -9.45 -11.84 30.13
C PRO A 374 -9.58 -13.33 29.88
N PRO A 375 -8.47 -14.08 29.79
CA PRO A 375 -8.53 -15.49 29.50
C PRO A 375 -9.61 -16.06 30.38
N PRO A 376 -10.56 -16.85 29.84
CA PRO A 376 -11.53 -17.51 30.70
C PRO A 376 -10.71 -18.19 31.79
N ASP A 377 -10.99 -17.85 33.05
CA ASP A 377 -10.27 -18.39 34.19
C ASP A 377 -10.04 -19.87 33.97
N GLY A 378 -8.81 -20.29 33.64
CA GLY A 378 -8.38 -21.67 33.58
C GLY A 378 -8.09 -22.32 32.21
N GLY A 379 -8.01 -21.60 31.04
CA GLY A 379 -7.85 -22.36 29.79
C GLY A 379 -7.19 -21.64 28.59
N GLY A 380 -6.05 -20.96 28.74
CA GLY A 380 -5.25 -20.42 27.63
C GLY A 380 -3.83 -21.00 27.60
N LEU A 381 -3.20 -21.06 26.43
CA LEU A 381 -1.77 -21.37 26.34
C LEU A 381 -0.98 -20.28 27.06
N ARG A 382 -0.11 -20.67 27.97
CA ARG A 382 0.84 -19.79 28.62
C ARG A 382 2.09 -19.68 27.75
N MET A 383 2.85 -18.59 27.84
CA MET A 383 4.15 -18.50 27.14
C MET A 383 5.09 -19.65 27.48
N GLU A 384 5.03 -20.17 28.72
CA GLU A 384 5.79 -21.34 29.15
C GLU A 384 5.35 -22.67 28.54
N ASP A 385 4.13 -22.75 27.97
CA ASP A 385 3.63 -23.90 27.22
C ASP A 385 4.08 -23.88 25.76
N LEU A 386 4.63 -22.75 25.29
CA LEU A 386 5.14 -22.59 23.95
C LEU A 386 6.64 -22.91 23.90
N HIS A 387 7.18 -23.11 22.69
CA HIS A 387 8.59 -23.34 22.50
C HIS A 387 9.43 -22.19 23.05
N ALA A 388 10.48 -22.49 23.84
CA ALA A 388 11.28 -21.49 24.54
C ALA A 388 11.89 -20.40 23.65
N SER A 389 12.14 -20.70 22.36
CA SER A 389 12.63 -19.70 21.42
C SER A 389 11.69 -18.51 21.22
N LEU A 390 10.37 -18.68 21.47
CA LEU A 390 9.38 -17.62 21.29
C LEU A 390 9.45 -16.55 22.41
N ALA A 391 10.10 -16.85 23.51
CA ALA A 391 10.40 -15.90 24.56
C ALA A 391 11.73 -15.12 24.33
N ASP A 392 12.46 -15.41 23.26
CA ASP A 392 13.71 -14.74 22.95
C ASP A 392 13.44 -13.36 22.31
N PRO A 393 13.85 -12.22 22.94
CA PRO A 393 13.63 -10.88 22.42
C PRO A 393 14.23 -10.64 21.04
N LEU A 394 15.20 -11.44 20.60
CA LEU A 394 15.78 -11.32 19.26
C LEU A 394 14.76 -11.64 18.15
N LEU A 395 13.78 -12.50 18.41
CA LEU A 395 12.74 -12.81 17.43
C LEU A 395 11.79 -11.61 17.20
N ASP A 396 11.58 -10.77 18.21
CA ASP A 396 10.77 -9.55 18.08
C ASP A 396 11.46 -8.47 17.26
N THR A 397 12.79 -8.54 17.13
CA THR A 397 13.57 -7.51 16.42
C THR A 397 13.18 -7.37 14.95
N MET A 398 12.91 -8.48 14.25
CA MET A 398 12.50 -8.42 12.84
C MET A 398 11.11 -7.81 12.66
N ASN A 399 10.15 -8.14 13.54
CA ASN A 399 8.83 -7.53 13.54
C ASN A 399 8.93 -6.03 13.83
N PHE A 400 9.71 -5.68 14.86
CA PHE A 400 9.97 -4.28 15.19
C PHE A 400 10.54 -3.49 13.99
N LEU A 401 11.58 -4.02 13.31
CA LEU A 401 12.20 -3.35 12.15
C LEU A 401 11.23 -3.17 10.98
N ASN A 402 10.26 -4.06 10.83
CA ASN A 402 9.26 -3.98 9.76
C ASN A 402 8.10 -3.04 10.13
N GLU A 403 7.73 -2.93 11.40
CA GLU A 403 6.52 -2.26 11.87
C GLU A 403 6.77 -0.84 12.42
N ILE A 404 7.99 -0.52 12.86
CA ILE A 404 8.30 0.75 13.51
C ILE A 404 7.91 1.97 12.68
N THR A 405 8.08 1.89 11.37
CA THR A 405 7.70 2.99 10.45
C THR A 405 6.18 3.16 10.37
N GLN A 406 5.40 2.08 10.50
CA GLN A 406 3.94 2.13 10.50
C GLN A 406 3.39 2.68 11.81
N ARG A 407 4.10 2.44 12.92
CA ARG A 407 3.74 2.97 14.25
C ARG A 407 3.88 4.49 14.34
N TYR A 408 4.82 5.08 13.58
CA TYR A 408 5.09 6.52 13.55
C TYR A 408 5.14 7.03 12.10
N PRO A 409 4.00 7.14 11.42
CA PRO A 409 3.95 7.44 9.98
C PRO A 409 4.47 8.82 9.60
N GLU A 410 4.42 9.78 10.53
CA GLU A 410 4.91 11.17 10.32
C GLU A 410 6.44 11.30 10.55
N ALA A 411 7.06 10.25 11.09
CA ALA A 411 8.49 10.29 11.37
C ALA A 411 9.31 9.88 10.13
N ILE A 412 10.43 10.54 9.91
CA ILE A 412 11.42 10.14 8.91
C ILE A 412 12.18 8.94 9.48
N SER A 413 12.09 7.78 8.82
CA SER A 413 12.63 6.53 9.34
C SER A 413 13.91 6.12 8.63
N PHE A 414 15.02 6.08 9.36
CA PHE A 414 16.29 5.47 8.95
C PHE A 414 16.40 3.99 9.36
N ALA A 415 15.32 3.35 9.80
CA ALA A 415 15.37 1.97 10.29
C ALA A 415 15.31 0.89 9.20
N PRO A 416 14.39 0.91 8.21
CA PRO A 416 14.24 -0.17 7.24
C PRO A 416 15.39 -0.25 6.24
N GLY A 417 15.80 -1.49 5.92
CA GLY A 417 16.75 -1.79 4.84
C GLY A 417 16.07 -2.30 3.58
N ARG A 418 14.97 -1.69 3.15
CA ARG A 418 14.26 -2.04 1.92
C ARG A 418 14.73 -1.18 0.74
N PRO A 419 14.67 -1.70 -0.51
CA PRO A 419 14.96 -0.88 -1.69
C PRO A 419 14.01 0.32 -1.83
N TYR A 420 14.46 1.30 -2.61
CA TYR A 420 13.69 2.49 -2.95
C TYR A 420 12.52 2.13 -3.88
N ASP A 421 11.30 2.49 -3.51
CA ASP A 421 10.08 2.10 -4.24
C ASP A 421 9.99 2.69 -5.66
N GLY A 422 10.68 3.81 -5.92
CA GLY A 422 10.68 4.46 -7.24
C GLY A 422 11.33 3.68 -8.38
N PHE A 423 11.97 2.53 -8.08
CA PHE A 423 12.52 1.63 -9.12
C PHE A 423 11.50 0.62 -9.64
N PHE A 424 10.33 0.50 -9.03
CA PHE A 424 9.40 -0.58 -9.33
C PHE A 424 8.15 -0.06 -10.05
N ASP A 425 7.85 -0.73 -11.16
CA ASP A 425 6.64 -0.53 -11.95
C ASP A 425 5.82 -1.84 -11.93
N ASN A 426 4.57 -1.75 -11.53
CA ASN A 426 3.68 -2.91 -11.45
C ASN A 426 3.46 -3.57 -12.81
N GLU A 427 3.43 -2.79 -13.90
CA GLU A 427 3.22 -3.31 -15.25
C GLU A 427 4.44 -4.06 -15.79
N ALA A 428 5.64 -3.79 -15.24
CA ALA A 428 6.87 -4.45 -15.67
C ALA A 428 6.92 -5.96 -15.35
N ILE A 429 6.08 -6.44 -14.42
CA ILE A 429 6.03 -7.84 -14.01
C ILE A 429 5.56 -8.76 -15.15
N TYR A 430 4.53 -8.35 -15.88
CA TYR A 430 3.90 -9.15 -16.93
C TYR A 430 4.83 -9.48 -18.10
N PRO A 431 5.58 -8.52 -18.67
CA PRO A 431 6.57 -8.79 -19.72
C PRO A 431 7.66 -9.77 -19.27
N HIS A 432 8.07 -9.76 -18.00
CA HIS A 432 9.08 -10.68 -17.50
C HIS A 432 8.56 -12.12 -17.45
N ILE A 433 7.34 -12.34 -16.97
CA ILE A 433 6.71 -13.68 -17.01
C ILE A 433 6.62 -14.18 -18.45
N ARG A 434 6.14 -13.34 -19.37
CA ARG A 434 6.04 -13.71 -20.80
C ARG A 434 7.42 -14.10 -21.36
N ARG A 435 8.44 -13.30 -21.12
CA ARG A 435 9.81 -13.59 -21.57
C ARG A 435 10.35 -14.92 -21.08
N TYR A 436 10.05 -15.29 -19.84
CA TYR A 436 10.44 -16.60 -19.32
C TYR A 436 9.71 -17.74 -20.01
N LEU A 437 8.41 -17.61 -20.28
CA LEU A 437 7.63 -18.62 -21.00
C LEU A 437 8.14 -18.78 -22.45
N ASP A 438 8.42 -17.68 -23.14
CA ASP A 438 8.99 -17.68 -24.49
C ASP A 438 10.38 -18.35 -24.51
N HIS A 439 11.18 -18.11 -23.44
CA HIS A 439 12.47 -18.79 -23.27
C HIS A 439 12.32 -20.30 -23.12
N LEU A 440 11.35 -20.78 -22.35
CA LEU A 440 11.07 -22.20 -22.22
C LEU A 440 10.65 -22.82 -23.56
N GLU A 441 9.76 -22.17 -24.30
CA GLU A 441 9.32 -22.61 -25.64
C GLU A 441 10.49 -22.70 -26.62
N THR A 442 11.34 -21.66 -26.67
CA THR A 442 12.52 -21.63 -27.57
C THR A 442 13.60 -22.62 -27.14
N SER A 443 13.65 -23.01 -25.88
CA SER A 443 14.53 -24.05 -25.34
C SER A 443 13.99 -25.47 -25.56
N GLY A 444 12.84 -25.63 -26.26
CA GLY A 444 12.29 -26.93 -26.64
C GLY A 444 11.32 -27.52 -25.61
N ALA A 445 10.84 -26.76 -24.65
CA ALA A 445 9.80 -27.23 -23.74
C ALA A 445 8.47 -27.41 -24.45
N THR A 446 7.74 -28.47 -24.11
CA THR A 446 6.39 -28.70 -24.65
C THR A 446 5.40 -27.67 -24.04
N ARG A 447 4.26 -27.45 -24.72
CA ARG A 447 3.19 -26.57 -24.19
C ARG A 447 2.72 -26.98 -22.79
N GLU A 448 2.73 -28.26 -22.48
CA GLU A 448 2.37 -28.78 -21.17
C GLU A 448 3.41 -28.40 -20.13
N GLN A 449 4.69 -28.54 -20.45
CA GLN A 449 5.81 -28.13 -19.58
C GLN A 449 5.81 -26.62 -19.34
N VAL A 450 5.60 -25.80 -20.36
CA VAL A 450 5.48 -24.34 -20.23
C VAL A 450 4.32 -23.97 -19.32
N ARG A 451 3.13 -24.60 -19.48
CA ARG A 451 1.99 -24.38 -18.58
C ARG A 451 2.31 -24.81 -17.16
N ALA A 452 2.91 -25.99 -16.98
CA ALA A 452 3.28 -26.53 -15.68
C ALA A 452 4.27 -25.65 -14.92
N ALA A 453 5.17 -24.95 -15.63
CA ALA A 453 6.18 -24.06 -15.04
C ALA A 453 5.58 -22.92 -14.20
N LEU A 454 4.33 -22.53 -14.40
CA LEU A 454 3.64 -21.53 -13.57
C LEU A 454 2.62 -22.13 -12.59
N TYR A 455 1.90 -23.19 -13.00
CA TYR A 455 0.72 -23.67 -12.30
C TYR A 455 0.96 -24.91 -11.44
N GLN A 456 2.12 -25.56 -11.58
CA GLN A 456 2.42 -26.79 -10.83
C GLN A 456 3.59 -26.56 -9.87
N TYR A 457 3.70 -27.46 -8.89
CA TYR A 457 4.88 -27.56 -8.06
C TYR A 457 6.10 -27.85 -8.93
N GLY A 458 7.06 -26.94 -8.91
CA GLY A 458 8.35 -27.15 -9.57
C GLY A 458 9.30 -28.01 -8.73
N PRO A 459 10.51 -28.24 -9.23
CA PRO A 459 11.57 -28.89 -8.45
C PRO A 459 11.82 -28.15 -7.13
N THR A 460 11.98 -28.87 -6.04
CA THR A 460 12.30 -28.29 -4.72
C THR A 460 13.54 -27.40 -4.76
N SER A 461 14.55 -27.80 -5.50
CA SER A 461 15.77 -27.02 -5.71
C SER A 461 15.57 -25.79 -6.61
N GLY A 462 14.41 -25.61 -7.23
CA GLY A 462 14.07 -24.47 -8.10
C GLY A 462 14.23 -24.77 -9.59
N GLN A 463 13.45 -24.02 -10.39
CA GLN A 463 13.36 -24.21 -11.85
C GLN A 463 14.26 -23.26 -12.66
N ILE A 464 14.90 -22.27 -12.02
CA ILE A 464 15.72 -21.23 -12.69
C ILE A 464 17.20 -21.32 -12.35
N ARG A 465 17.67 -22.49 -11.90
CA ARG A 465 19.07 -22.71 -11.44
C ARG A 465 20.09 -22.42 -12.53
N ASP A 466 19.81 -22.83 -13.77
CA ASP A 466 20.69 -22.59 -14.92
C ASP A 466 20.86 -21.10 -15.21
N LEU A 467 19.78 -20.32 -15.14
CA LEU A 467 19.81 -18.87 -15.33
C LEU A 467 20.57 -18.17 -14.19
N ILE A 468 20.44 -18.68 -12.97
CA ILE A 468 21.21 -18.16 -11.81
C ILE A 468 22.70 -18.49 -12.00
N ALA A 469 23.06 -19.72 -12.37
CA ALA A 469 24.46 -20.12 -12.62
C ALA A 469 25.08 -19.27 -13.73
N ASP A 470 24.36 -19.03 -14.83
CA ASP A 470 24.82 -18.18 -15.92
C ASP A 470 25.04 -16.72 -15.47
N SER A 471 24.11 -16.17 -14.67
CA SER A 471 24.26 -14.83 -14.11
C SER A 471 25.48 -14.71 -13.18
N LEU A 472 25.68 -15.67 -12.29
CA LEU A 472 26.82 -15.71 -11.36
C LEU A 472 28.16 -15.79 -12.09
N ARG A 473 28.23 -16.60 -13.14
CA ARG A 473 29.44 -16.68 -13.98
C ARG A 473 29.73 -15.35 -14.66
N LYS A 474 28.69 -14.68 -15.21
CA LYS A 474 28.83 -13.41 -15.96
C LYS A 474 29.13 -12.21 -15.08
N ASP A 475 28.52 -12.14 -13.89
CA ASP A 475 28.61 -10.97 -13.02
C ASP A 475 29.67 -11.10 -11.92
N GLU A 476 29.91 -12.31 -11.43
CA GLU A 476 30.72 -12.59 -10.24
C GLU A 476 31.92 -13.48 -10.52
N GLY A 477 32.05 -14.04 -11.72
CA GLY A 477 33.11 -15.00 -12.05
C GLY A 477 32.99 -16.33 -11.30
N MET A 478 31.83 -16.67 -10.80
CA MET A 478 31.53 -17.93 -10.13
C MET A 478 31.13 -18.99 -11.15
N ASP A 479 31.98 -19.95 -11.42
CA ASP A 479 31.67 -21.09 -12.29
C ASP A 479 31.21 -22.26 -11.42
N VAL A 480 29.90 -22.35 -11.20
CA VAL A 480 29.28 -23.38 -10.36
C VAL A 480 28.23 -24.16 -11.14
N PRO A 481 28.14 -25.48 -10.94
CA PRO A 481 27.15 -26.30 -11.63
C PRO A 481 25.75 -26.00 -11.08
N PRO A 482 24.69 -25.94 -11.94
CA PRO A 482 23.32 -25.66 -11.52
C PRO A 482 22.80 -26.59 -10.42
N GLU A 483 23.24 -27.83 -10.36
CA GLU A 483 22.88 -28.81 -9.33
C GLU A 483 23.41 -28.45 -7.93
N SER A 484 24.40 -27.55 -7.84
CA SER A 484 24.87 -27.00 -6.56
C SER A 484 24.02 -25.86 -6.03
N ILE A 485 23.00 -25.40 -6.80
CA ILE A 485 22.14 -24.28 -6.47
C ILE A 485 20.80 -24.76 -5.94
N VAL A 486 20.35 -24.17 -4.83
CA VAL A 486 18.99 -24.32 -4.30
C VAL A 486 18.34 -22.95 -4.28
N VAL A 487 17.27 -22.78 -5.04
CA VAL A 487 16.46 -21.54 -5.03
C VAL A 487 15.60 -21.51 -3.79
N THR A 488 15.63 -20.41 -3.06
CA THR A 488 14.99 -20.25 -1.75
C THR A 488 14.02 -19.09 -1.70
N VAL A 489 13.15 -19.08 -0.68
CA VAL A 489 12.25 -17.96 -0.37
C VAL A 489 13.06 -16.84 0.30
N GLY A 490 13.89 -16.17 -0.49
CA GLY A 490 14.89 -15.20 -0.04
C GLY A 490 16.07 -15.86 0.71
N ALA A 491 17.09 -15.06 1.03
CA ALA A 491 18.26 -15.52 1.79
C ALA A 491 17.91 -15.99 3.21
N GLN A 492 16.79 -15.54 3.78
CA GLN A 492 16.36 -15.95 5.12
C GLN A 492 16.10 -17.46 5.20
N GLU A 493 15.41 -18.03 4.20
CA GLU A 493 15.26 -19.48 4.13
C GLU A 493 16.61 -20.17 3.90
N ALA A 494 17.46 -19.62 3.06
CA ALA A 494 18.79 -20.21 2.82
C ALA A 494 19.62 -20.30 4.11
N MET A 495 19.57 -19.28 4.99
CA MET A 495 20.19 -19.29 6.32
C MET A 495 19.63 -20.41 7.19
N LEU A 496 18.29 -20.52 7.29
CA LEU A 496 17.63 -21.57 8.08
C LEU A 496 18.05 -22.97 7.61
N LEU A 497 18.04 -23.21 6.30
CA LEU A 497 18.43 -24.49 5.71
C LEU A 497 19.90 -24.81 5.98
N ALA A 498 20.80 -23.83 5.83
CA ALA A 498 22.23 -24.01 6.07
C ALA A 498 22.54 -24.33 7.53
N VAL A 499 21.94 -23.57 8.47
CA VAL A 499 22.13 -23.81 9.92
C VAL A 499 21.59 -25.20 10.28
N ARG A 500 20.38 -25.56 9.79
CA ARG A 500 19.79 -26.88 10.06
C ARG A 500 20.63 -28.03 9.52
N ALA A 501 21.27 -27.85 8.36
CA ALA A 501 22.10 -28.89 7.73
C ALA A 501 23.45 -29.08 8.43
N LEU A 502 24.05 -27.98 8.90
CA LEU A 502 25.43 -27.98 9.37
C LEU A 502 25.56 -28.18 10.89
N ILE A 503 24.55 -27.81 11.67
CA ILE A 503 24.54 -27.91 13.14
C ILE A 503 23.69 -29.13 13.54
N ALA A 504 24.36 -30.23 13.81
CA ALA A 504 23.68 -31.50 14.11
C ALA A 504 23.23 -31.63 15.57
N GLY A 505 23.75 -30.82 16.49
CA GLY A 505 23.38 -30.86 17.90
C GLY A 505 24.27 -29.97 18.78
N PRO A 506 24.12 -30.06 20.11
CA PRO A 506 24.73 -29.11 21.06
C PRO A 506 26.27 -29.11 21.08
N ARG A 507 26.89 -30.13 20.50
CA ARG A 507 28.34 -30.19 20.37
C ARG A 507 28.87 -29.44 19.14
N ASP A 508 28.02 -29.00 18.25
CA ASP A 508 28.39 -28.19 17.10
C ASP A 508 28.27 -26.70 17.42
N ALA A 509 29.13 -25.86 16.89
CA ALA A 509 29.09 -24.42 17.06
C ALA A 509 28.97 -23.71 15.72
N LEU A 510 28.01 -22.77 15.65
CA LEU A 510 27.92 -21.75 14.61
C LEU A 510 28.60 -20.49 15.12
N LEU A 511 29.59 -19.98 14.39
CA LEU A 511 30.23 -18.70 14.67
C LEU A 511 29.61 -17.63 13.76
N VAL A 512 29.48 -16.41 14.25
CA VAL A 512 28.94 -15.28 13.48
C VAL A 512 29.78 -14.04 13.73
N SER A 513 30.02 -13.20 12.70
CA SER A 513 30.62 -11.88 12.95
C SER A 513 29.69 -11.06 13.84
N SER A 514 30.25 -10.27 14.77
CA SER A 514 29.49 -9.47 15.73
C SER A 514 29.95 -8.02 15.67
N PRO A 515 29.01 -7.08 15.35
CA PRO A 515 27.58 -7.26 15.13
C PRO A 515 27.25 -7.99 13.82
N CYS A 516 26.08 -8.65 13.76
CA CYS A 516 25.66 -9.39 12.57
C CYS A 516 24.20 -9.17 12.25
N TYR A 517 23.81 -9.56 11.05
CA TYR A 517 22.42 -9.53 10.60
C TYR A 517 21.51 -10.41 11.47
N VAL A 518 20.41 -9.81 11.94
CA VAL A 518 19.44 -10.49 12.84
C VAL A 518 18.79 -11.74 12.23
N GLY A 519 18.80 -11.88 10.91
CA GLY A 519 18.24 -13.04 10.23
C GLY A 519 18.96 -14.35 10.52
N ILE A 520 20.30 -14.33 10.61
CA ILE A 520 21.06 -15.54 10.96
C ILE A 520 20.91 -15.90 12.44
N THR A 521 20.90 -14.92 13.32
CA THR A 521 20.69 -15.16 14.75
C THR A 521 19.27 -15.65 15.03
N GLY A 522 18.26 -15.09 14.37
CA GLY A 522 16.88 -15.57 14.43
C GLY A 522 16.73 -17.00 13.90
N ALA A 523 17.32 -17.31 12.74
CA ALA A 523 17.33 -18.68 12.19
C ALA A 523 18.00 -19.69 13.14
N ALA A 524 19.10 -19.29 13.77
CA ALA A 524 19.80 -20.11 14.77
C ALA A 524 18.92 -20.36 16.00
N ARG A 525 18.27 -19.30 16.55
CA ARG A 525 17.39 -19.41 17.72
C ARG A 525 16.15 -20.28 17.47
N LEU A 526 15.55 -20.20 16.28
CA LEU A 526 14.44 -21.09 15.89
C LEU A 526 14.86 -22.57 15.84
N LEU A 527 16.14 -22.85 15.76
CA LEU A 527 16.71 -24.20 15.73
C LEU A 527 17.43 -24.58 17.03
N ASP A 528 17.22 -23.83 18.13
CA ASP A 528 17.87 -23.99 19.43
C ASP A 528 19.40 -23.89 19.39
N VAL A 529 19.92 -23.17 18.40
CA VAL A 529 21.34 -22.90 18.25
C VAL A 529 21.67 -21.53 18.81
N VAL A 530 22.58 -21.48 19.80
CA VAL A 530 23.14 -20.23 20.31
C VAL A 530 24.42 -19.94 19.54
N PRO A 531 24.43 -18.91 18.65
CA PRO A 531 25.62 -18.58 17.87
C PRO A 531 26.72 -18.00 18.77
N THR A 532 27.96 -18.33 18.45
CA THR A 532 29.16 -17.79 19.10
C THR A 532 29.60 -16.53 18.36
N PRO A 533 29.61 -15.35 19.01
CA PRO A 533 30.06 -14.12 18.35
C PRO A 533 31.57 -14.12 18.13
N VAL A 534 31.98 -13.57 17.01
CA VAL A 534 33.36 -13.17 16.70
C VAL A 534 33.36 -11.65 16.60
N GLU A 535 33.77 -10.97 17.64
CA GLU A 535 33.67 -9.51 17.74
C GLU A 535 34.59 -8.84 16.70
N GLU A 536 34.02 -7.86 16.00
CA GLU A 536 34.76 -6.99 15.09
C GLU A 536 35.47 -5.88 15.89
N ALA A 537 36.76 -5.72 15.70
CA ALA A 537 37.50 -4.59 16.24
C ALA A 537 37.15 -3.26 15.56
N GLU A 538 37.58 -2.11 16.07
CA GLU A 538 37.35 -0.79 15.41
C GLU A 538 37.87 -0.74 13.96
N GLY A 539 38.86 -1.59 13.59
CA GLY A 539 39.36 -1.75 12.22
C GLY A 539 38.62 -2.77 11.35
N GLY A 540 37.49 -3.33 11.84
CA GLY A 540 36.72 -4.39 11.17
C GLY A 540 37.12 -5.81 11.58
N PHE A 541 36.66 -6.78 10.81
CA PHE A 541 36.90 -8.21 11.04
C PHE A 541 38.38 -8.59 10.91
N ARG A 542 38.87 -9.42 11.81
CA ARG A 542 40.24 -9.99 11.78
C ARG A 542 40.19 -11.51 11.89
N CYS A 543 40.95 -12.20 11.05
CA CYS A 543 41.02 -13.66 11.06
C CYS A 543 41.57 -14.23 12.37
N ALA A 544 42.43 -13.47 13.07
CA ALA A 544 42.96 -13.86 14.38
C ALA A 544 41.84 -13.99 15.45
N ASP A 545 40.84 -13.14 15.42
CA ASP A 545 39.70 -13.17 16.36
C ASP A 545 38.83 -14.41 16.11
N LEU A 546 38.62 -14.77 14.84
CA LEU A 546 37.94 -16.00 14.47
C LEU A 546 38.74 -17.24 14.92
N ALA A 547 40.06 -17.26 14.69
CA ALA A 547 40.92 -18.36 15.14
C ALA A 547 40.85 -18.54 16.68
N ALA A 548 40.84 -17.44 17.45
CA ALA A 548 40.71 -17.48 18.89
C ALA A 548 39.33 -18.02 19.33
N ALA A 549 38.23 -17.60 18.64
CA ALA A 549 36.90 -18.13 18.91
C ALA A 549 36.81 -19.63 18.60
N ILE A 550 37.36 -20.09 17.49
CA ILE A 550 37.47 -21.53 17.13
C ILE A 550 38.19 -22.32 18.24
N ALA A 551 39.36 -21.84 18.69
CA ALA A 551 40.13 -22.48 19.74
C ALA A 551 39.32 -22.53 21.06
N THR A 552 38.62 -21.47 21.38
CA THR A 552 37.76 -21.39 22.57
C THR A 552 36.62 -22.42 22.51
N GLU A 553 35.94 -22.55 21.37
CA GLU A 553 34.87 -23.53 21.23
C GLU A 553 35.39 -24.98 21.33
N ARG A 554 36.55 -25.26 20.73
CA ARG A 554 37.17 -26.55 20.86
C ARG A 554 37.58 -26.87 22.30
N SER A 555 38.10 -25.89 23.04
CA SER A 555 38.43 -26.09 24.46
C SER A 555 37.23 -26.42 25.32
N ARG A 556 36.01 -26.00 24.91
CA ARG A 556 34.73 -26.34 25.49
C ARG A 556 34.13 -27.66 25.03
N GLY A 557 34.90 -28.44 24.21
CA GLY A 557 34.45 -29.71 23.64
C GLY A 557 33.45 -29.57 22.50
N ARG A 558 33.29 -28.37 21.94
CA ARG A 558 32.42 -28.15 20.78
C ARG A 558 33.18 -28.18 19.48
N ARG A 559 32.50 -28.48 18.39
CA ARG A 559 33.04 -28.48 17.03
C ARG A 559 32.58 -27.24 16.30
N PRO A 560 33.40 -26.24 16.01
CA PRO A 560 33.09 -25.19 15.07
C PRO A 560 32.80 -25.82 13.70
N ARG A 561 31.58 -25.50 13.17
CA ARG A 561 31.15 -26.08 11.88
C ARG A 561 31.11 -25.05 10.77
N ALA A 562 30.68 -23.84 11.10
CA ALA A 562 30.54 -22.78 10.14
C ALA A 562 30.74 -21.39 10.76
N PHE A 563 31.24 -20.48 9.95
CA PHE A 563 31.33 -19.05 10.25
C PHE A 563 30.49 -18.26 9.27
N TYR A 564 29.50 -17.49 9.79
CA TYR A 564 28.65 -16.60 8.99
C TYR A 564 29.24 -15.19 8.92
N VAL A 565 29.29 -14.63 7.71
CA VAL A 565 29.80 -13.28 7.46
C VAL A 565 29.12 -12.63 6.25
N VAL A 566 28.97 -11.30 6.29
CA VAL A 566 28.56 -10.45 5.15
C VAL A 566 29.79 -9.67 4.70
N PRO A 567 30.53 -10.12 3.68
CA PRO A 567 31.82 -9.51 3.33
C PRO A 567 31.71 -8.19 2.55
N ASP A 568 30.54 -7.88 1.97
CA ASP A 568 30.33 -6.67 1.19
C ASP A 568 29.18 -5.85 1.77
N HIS A 569 29.50 -4.61 2.20
CA HIS A 569 28.52 -3.65 2.73
C HIS A 569 27.62 -4.23 3.83
N SER A 570 28.25 -4.81 4.83
CA SER A 570 27.60 -5.56 5.90
C SER A 570 26.37 -4.85 6.50
N ASN A 571 25.37 -5.62 6.83
CA ASN A 571 24.30 -5.20 7.72
C ASN A 571 24.60 -5.74 9.14
N PRO A 572 24.86 -4.88 10.12
CA PRO A 572 24.45 -3.47 10.22
C PRO A 572 25.52 -2.42 9.88
N THR A 573 26.78 -2.76 9.74
CA THR A 573 27.89 -1.79 9.81
C THR A 573 28.18 -1.05 8.50
N GLY A 574 27.74 -1.56 7.36
CA GLY A 574 28.16 -1.06 6.05
C GLY A 574 29.60 -1.37 5.66
N ALA A 575 30.35 -2.10 6.49
CA ALA A 575 31.74 -2.44 6.25
C ALA A 575 31.92 -3.41 5.08
N THR A 576 33.05 -3.28 4.37
CA THR A 576 33.46 -4.20 3.30
C THR A 576 34.80 -4.82 3.65
N MET A 577 34.85 -6.15 3.59
CA MET A 577 36.04 -6.93 3.88
C MET A 577 37.09 -6.79 2.76
N PRO A 578 38.32 -6.34 3.05
CA PRO A 578 39.39 -6.22 2.07
C PRO A 578 39.77 -7.56 1.41
N LEU A 579 40.33 -7.52 0.20
CA LEU A 579 40.69 -8.73 -0.56
C LEU A 579 41.72 -9.62 0.15
N HIS A 580 42.71 -9.03 0.84
CA HIS A 580 43.71 -9.82 1.58
C HIS A 580 43.03 -10.59 2.73
N THR A 581 42.10 -9.97 3.46
CA THR A 581 41.37 -10.62 4.55
C THR A 581 40.49 -11.77 4.02
N ARG A 582 39.91 -11.62 2.81
CA ARG A 582 39.11 -12.71 2.18
C ARG A 582 39.97 -13.94 1.93
N ARG A 583 41.20 -13.76 1.42
CA ARG A 583 42.17 -14.86 1.20
C ARG A 583 42.58 -15.50 2.50
N GLU A 584 42.96 -14.68 3.50
CA GLU A 584 43.33 -15.17 4.82
C GLU A 584 42.20 -15.94 5.50
N LEU A 585 40.94 -15.50 5.34
CA LEU A 585 39.78 -16.22 5.85
C LEU A 585 39.58 -17.59 5.19
N LEU A 586 39.77 -17.69 3.88
CA LEU A 586 39.70 -18.98 3.16
C LEU A 586 40.78 -19.93 3.64
N ASP A 587 42.02 -19.46 3.76
CA ASP A 587 43.15 -20.25 4.28
C ASP A 587 42.90 -20.71 5.72
N LEU A 588 42.28 -19.85 6.54
CA LEU A 588 41.89 -20.20 7.91
C LEU A 588 40.77 -21.26 7.91
N ALA A 589 39.75 -21.11 7.08
CA ALA A 589 38.64 -22.05 6.99
C ALA A 589 39.11 -23.46 6.56
N GLU A 590 40.06 -23.54 5.65
CA GLU A 590 40.70 -24.80 5.24
C GLU A 590 41.49 -25.45 6.40
N ARG A 591 42.39 -24.69 7.04
CA ARG A 591 43.21 -25.20 8.16
C ARG A 591 42.36 -25.67 9.33
N GLU A 592 41.24 -24.95 9.64
CA GLU A 592 40.39 -25.21 10.77
C GLU A 592 39.21 -26.14 10.45
N ASP A 593 39.13 -26.67 9.23
CA ASP A 593 38.05 -27.53 8.74
C ASP A 593 36.66 -27.03 9.06
N ILE A 594 36.39 -25.73 8.78
CA ILE A 594 35.12 -25.09 8.92
C ILE A 594 34.57 -24.64 7.56
N LEU A 595 33.27 -24.43 7.47
CA LEU A 595 32.65 -23.79 6.31
C LEU A 595 32.44 -22.30 6.58
N ILE A 596 32.39 -21.53 5.50
CA ILE A 596 31.99 -20.11 5.54
C ILE A 596 30.60 -20.01 4.95
N LEU A 597 29.67 -19.37 5.68
CA LEU A 597 28.36 -18.95 5.17
C LEU A 597 28.49 -17.49 4.71
N GLU A 598 28.73 -17.30 3.42
CA GLU A 598 28.90 -15.99 2.80
C GLU A 598 27.55 -15.44 2.38
N ASP A 599 27.07 -14.36 3.00
CA ASP A 599 25.83 -13.67 2.65
C ASP A 599 26.13 -12.37 1.87
N SER A 600 25.62 -12.25 0.65
CA SER A 600 25.99 -11.18 -0.29
C SER A 600 24.80 -10.43 -0.91
N PRO A 601 23.90 -9.80 -0.13
CA PRO A 601 22.69 -9.16 -0.68
C PRO A 601 22.91 -7.76 -1.26
N TYR A 602 23.98 -7.04 -0.89
CA TYR A 602 24.16 -5.61 -1.22
C TYR A 602 25.17 -5.33 -2.32
N ARG A 603 25.89 -6.34 -2.74
CA ARG A 603 27.05 -6.23 -3.62
C ARG A 603 26.74 -5.57 -4.96
N LEU A 604 25.68 -5.99 -5.65
CA LEU A 604 25.32 -5.47 -6.97
C LEU A 604 24.66 -4.09 -6.93
N VAL A 605 24.08 -3.69 -5.80
CA VAL A 605 23.43 -2.38 -5.62
C VAL A 605 24.35 -1.32 -5.00
N SER A 606 25.63 -1.59 -4.93
CA SER A 606 26.63 -0.67 -4.38
C SER A 606 27.55 -0.15 -5.48
N PRO A 607 27.94 1.14 -5.43
CA PRO A 607 28.83 1.74 -6.41
C PRO A 607 30.27 1.32 -6.21
N GLY A 608 31.11 1.53 -7.22
CA GLY A 608 32.56 1.35 -7.16
C GLY A 608 33.05 -0.03 -7.57
N GLU A 609 34.35 -0.25 -7.38
CA GLU A 609 35.01 -1.53 -7.70
C GLU A 609 34.63 -2.60 -6.67
N ARG A 610 34.30 -3.79 -7.16
CA ARG A 610 33.90 -4.94 -6.34
C ARG A 610 35.04 -5.93 -6.21
N HIS A 611 35.41 -6.31 -4.99
CA HIS A 611 36.35 -7.44 -4.79
C HIS A 611 35.66 -8.74 -5.21
N PRO A 612 36.38 -9.76 -5.67
CA PRO A 612 35.83 -11.11 -5.85
C PRO A 612 35.17 -11.61 -4.56
N THR A 613 34.03 -12.31 -4.66
CA THR A 613 33.39 -12.94 -3.51
C THR A 613 34.28 -13.99 -2.88
N LEU A 614 33.99 -14.40 -1.64
CA LEU A 614 34.66 -15.53 -1.03
C LEU A 614 34.44 -16.79 -1.89
N LYS A 615 33.20 -16.98 -2.39
CA LYS A 615 32.91 -18.15 -3.26
C LYS A 615 33.66 -18.12 -4.58
N ALA A 616 33.84 -16.98 -5.21
CA ALA A 616 34.63 -16.87 -6.44
C ALA A 616 36.13 -17.16 -6.23
N LEU A 617 36.62 -16.92 -5.01
CA LEU A 617 38.02 -17.20 -4.61
C LEU A 617 38.23 -18.64 -4.08
N ASP A 618 37.14 -19.31 -3.70
CA ASP A 618 37.13 -20.60 -3.02
C ASP A 618 37.54 -21.75 -3.97
N ARG A 619 38.67 -22.39 -3.69
CA ARG A 619 39.15 -23.54 -4.45
C ARG A 619 38.89 -24.87 -3.76
N GLU A 620 38.68 -24.84 -2.46
CA GLU A 620 38.59 -26.02 -1.60
C GLU A 620 37.14 -26.34 -1.18
N ARG A 621 36.14 -25.67 -1.82
CA ARG A 621 34.69 -25.79 -1.51
C ARG A 621 34.36 -25.55 -0.05
N ARG A 622 34.97 -24.52 0.54
CA ARG A 622 34.74 -24.11 1.95
C ARG A 622 33.61 -23.10 2.08
N VAL A 623 33.10 -22.53 0.97
CA VAL A 623 32.10 -21.47 1.02
C VAL A 623 30.73 -21.98 0.56
N VAL A 624 29.75 -21.89 1.43
CA VAL A 624 28.34 -21.91 1.09
C VAL A 624 27.91 -20.46 0.86
N HIS A 625 27.55 -20.11 -0.37
CA HIS A 625 27.18 -18.75 -0.73
C HIS A 625 25.66 -18.58 -0.69
N LEU A 626 25.19 -17.53 0.01
CA LEU A 626 23.79 -17.18 0.19
C LEU A 626 23.50 -15.91 -0.61
N GLY A 627 22.77 -16.05 -1.71
CA GLY A 627 22.41 -14.96 -2.61
C GLY A 627 20.97 -14.51 -2.46
N SER A 628 20.69 -13.27 -2.83
CA SER A 628 19.34 -12.71 -2.79
C SER A 628 19.08 -11.77 -3.95
N PHE A 629 17.93 -11.90 -4.60
CA PHE A 629 17.45 -10.94 -5.59
C PHE A 629 16.61 -9.81 -4.98
N SER A 630 16.33 -9.85 -3.67
CA SER A 630 15.47 -8.88 -2.98
C SER A 630 16.02 -7.45 -2.99
N LYS A 631 17.33 -7.26 -3.10
CA LYS A 631 17.95 -5.93 -3.12
C LYS A 631 18.32 -5.49 -4.53
N THR A 632 18.56 -6.45 -5.41
CA THR A 632 19.08 -6.25 -6.76
C THR A 632 17.98 -6.11 -7.80
N LEU A 633 16.96 -6.96 -7.71
CA LEU A 633 15.90 -7.03 -8.72
C LEU A 633 14.57 -6.57 -8.17
N PHE A 634 13.99 -7.34 -7.22
CA PHE A 634 12.61 -7.14 -6.81
C PHE A 634 12.36 -7.76 -5.41
N PRO A 635 12.17 -6.97 -4.36
CA PRO A 635 12.04 -7.49 -3.00
C PRO A 635 10.79 -8.36 -2.81
N GLY A 636 9.67 -8.02 -3.46
CA GLY A 636 8.39 -8.72 -3.36
C GLY A 636 8.41 -10.13 -3.95
N ALA A 637 9.32 -10.45 -4.87
CA ALA A 637 9.46 -11.80 -5.44
C ALA A 637 9.85 -12.83 -4.39
N ARG A 638 10.52 -12.44 -3.32
CA ARG A 638 11.04 -13.35 -2.29
C ARG A 638 11.85 -14.50 -2.88
N VAL A 639 12.74 -14.22 -3.83
CA VAL A 639 13.64 -15.20 -4.45
C VAL A 639 15.08 -14.94 -4.00
N GLY A 640 15.68 -15.96 -3.44
CA GLY A 640 17.08 -16.05 -3.12
C GLY A 640 17.63 -17.41 -3.55
N PHE A 641 18.86 -17.69 -3.20
CA PHE A 641 19.48 -19.00 -3.50
C PHE A 641 20.62 -19.29 -2.55
N ALA A 642 20.92 -20.57 -2.40
CA ALA A 642 22.15 -21.06 -1.79
C ALA A 642 22.99 -21.81 -2.82
N ILE A 643 24.30 -21.57 -2.86
CA ILE A 643 25.28 -22.38 -3.59
C ILE A 643 25.97 -23.26 -2.57
N ALA A 644 25.80 -24.57 -2.69
CA ALA A 644 26.29 -25.53 -1.74
C ALA A 644 26.89 -26.75 -2.52
N ASP A 645 28.08 -26.56 -3.07
CA ASP A 645 28.81 -27.54 -3.91
C ASP A 645 29.74 -28.49 -3.13
N GLN A 646 29.62 -28.47 -1.79
CA GLN A 646 30.39 -29.36 -0.91
C GLN A 646 29.95 -30.81 -1.12
N PRO A 647 30.89 -31.76 -1.35
CA PRO A 647 30.55 -33.15 -1.44
C PRO A 647 30.19 -33.73 -0.06
N VAL A 648 29.09 -34.49 -0.02
CA VAL A 648 28.66 -35.21 1.18
C VAL A 648 29.08 -36.68 1.03
N ARG A 649 29.85 -37.22 1.99
CA ARG A 649 30.30 -38.61 1.95
C ARG A 649 29.09 -39.57 2.00
N GLY A 650 29.01 -40.44 1.02
CA GLY A 650 27.87 -41.35 0.87
C GLY A 650 26.60 -40.73 0.30
N GLY A 651 26.67 -39.48 -0.15
CA GLY A 651 25.60 -38.72 -0.79
C GLY A 651 26.08 -37.95 -2.02
N GLY A 652 25.30 -37.00 -2.46
CA GLY A 652 25.68 -36.07 -3.54
C GLY A 652 26.35 -34.79 -3.02
N LEU A 653 25.85 -33.65 -3.48
CA LEU A 653 26.27 -32.34 -2.99
C LEU A 653 25.38 -31.89 -1.78
N LEU A 654 25.93 -31.02 -0.94
CA LEU A 654 25.22 -30.41 0.18
C LEU A 654 23.93 -29.74 -0.30
N ALA A 655 23.89 -29.19 -1.50
CA ALA A 655 22.66 -28.64 -2.11
C ALA A 655 21.50 -29.67 -2.13
N GLY A 656 21.77 -30.94 -2.37
CA GLY A 656 20.77 -32.01 -2.30
C GLY A 656 20.21 -32.17 -0.88
N GLU A 657 21.03 -32.06 0.13
CA GLU A 657 20.61 -32.12 1.54
C GLU A 657 19.80 -30.86 1.94
N LEU A 658 20.21 -29.69 1.48
CA LEU A 658 19.41 -28.47 1.67
C LEU A 658 18.04 -28.59 1.00
N ALA A 659 17.98 -29.15 -0.20
CA ALA A 659 16.69 -29.40 -0.88
C ALA A 659 15.79 -30.36 -0.12
N LYS A 660 16.31 -31.40 0.53
CA LYS A 660 15.54 -32.30 1.41
C LYS A 660 14.91 -31.54 2.58
N ILE A 661 15.67 -30.68 3.26
CA ILE A 661 15.15 -29.87 4.35
C ILE A 661 14.08 -28.92 3.82
N LYS A 662 14.36 -28.24 2.71
CA LYS A 662 13.43 -27.31 2.05
C LYS A 662 12.11 -27.97 1.70
N SER A 663 12.11 -29.24 1.26
CA SER A 663 10.87 -29.95 0.93
C SER A 663 9.90 -30.07 2.11
N MET A 664 10.40 -30.01 3.36
CA MET A 664 9.61 -30.04 4.58
C MET A 664 9.25 -28.63 5.12
N VAL A 665 9.94 -27.58 4.65
CA VAL A 665 9.73 -26.20 5.11
C VAL A 665 8.76 -25.45 4.20
N THR A 666 9.04 -25.39 2.89
CA THR A 666 8.28 -24.61 1.91
C THR A 666 7.88 -25.39 0.67
N VAL A 667 8.27 -26.66 0.56
CA VAL A 667 8.12 -27.54 -0.62
C VAL A 667 8.96 -27.01 -1.78
N ASN A 668 8.65 -25.83 -2.32
CA ASN A 668 9.40 -25.14 -3.37
C ASN A 668 9.25 -23.62 -3.24
N THR A 669 10.10 -22.88 -3.93
CA THR A 669 9.92 -21.43 -4.09
C THR A 669 8.85 -21.15 -5.14
N SER A 670 8.01 -20.13 -4.94
CA SER A 670 6.92 -19.76 -5.83
C SER A 670 7.34 -19.76 -7.30
N SER A 671 6.65 -20.54 -8.12
CA SER A 671 6.91 -20.64 -9.58
C SER A 671 6.71 -19.30 -10.28
N LEU A 672 5.70 -18.52 -9.91
CA LEU A 672 5.46 -17.17 -10.44
C LEU A 672 6.62 -16.22 -10.10
N SER A 673 7.08 -16.24 -8.84
CA SER A 673 8.22 -15.41 -8.42
C SER A 673 9.50 -15.77 -9.17
N GLN A 674 9.76 -17.06 -9.36
CA GLN A 674 10.89 -17.53 -10.14
C GLN A 674 10.77 -17.11 -11.61
N ALA A 675 9.57 -17.16 -12.21
CA ALA A 675 9.33 -16.74 -13.58
C ALA A 675 9.61 -15.24 -13.79
N VAL A 676 9.22 -14.39 -12.85
CA VAL A 676 9.53 -12.95 -12.88
C VAL A 676 11.05 -12.73 -12.85
N VAL A 677 11.74 -13.34 -11.88
CA VAL A 677 13.21 -13.20 -11.74
C VAL A 677 13.94 -13.74 -12.99
N ALA A 678 13.51 -14.89 -13.52
CA ALA A 678 14.05 -15.45 -14.74
C ALA A 678 13.89 -14.49 -15.94
N GLY A 679 12.70 -13.93 -16.11
CA GLY A 679 12.42 -12.95 -17.17
C GLY A 679 13.23 -11.67 -17.03
N MET A 680 13.48 -11.20 -15.80
CA MET A 680 14.38 -10.07 -15.53
C MET A 680 15.83 -10.41 -15.93
N LEU A 681 16.36 -11.55 -15.51
CA LEU A 681 17.69 -12.00 -15.91
C LEU A 681 17.82 -12.14 -17.44
N LEU A 682 16.85 -12.76 -18.09
CA LEU A 682 16.81 -12.91 -19.55
C LEU A 682 16.76 -11.55 -20.26
N SER A 683 16.04 -10.56 -19.72
CA SER A 683 15.96 -9.20 -20.29
C SER A 683 17.30 -8.49 -20.30
N ALA A 684 18.16 -8.81 -19.34
CA ALA A 684 19.50 -8.24 -19.18
C ALA A 684 20.62 -9.16 -19.72
N GLY A 685 20.31 -10.09 -20.60
CA GLY A 685 21.28 -11.01 -21.18
C GLY A 685 21.97 -11.93 -20.15
N GLY A 686 21.27 -12.25 -19.07
CA GLY A 686 21.76 -13.04 -17.94
C GLY A 686 22.60 -12.25 -16.94
N ARG A 687 22.62 -10.91 -16.96
CA ARG A 687 23.40 -10.07 -16.05
C ARG A 687 22.52 -9.31 -15.06
N ALA A 688 22.43 -9.79 -13.82
CA ALA A 688 21.73 -9.08 -12.75
C ALA A 688 22.35 -7.69 -12.47
N ALA A 689 23.67 -7.56 -12.62
CA ALA A 689 24.39 -6.30 -12.47
C ALA A 689 23.92 -5.23 -13.47
N GLY A 690 23.47 -5.63 -14.68
CA GLY A 690 22.94 -4.72 -15.68
C GLY A 690 21.61 -4.06 -15.26
N LEU A 691 20.83 -4.73 -14.41
CA LEU A 691 19.55 -4.21 -13.89
C LEU A 691 19.75 -3.37 -12.61
N ALA A 692 20.88 -3.53 -11.94
CA ALA A 692 21.17 -2.87 -10.68
C ALA A 692 21.92 -1.52 -10.83
N GLY A 693 22.30 -1.12 -12.04
CA GLY A 693 23.17 0.05 -12.27
C GLY A 693 22.58 1.36 -11.74
N ASP A 694 21.32 1.64 -12.07
CA ASP A 694 20.61 2.83 -11.61
C ASP A 694 20.43 2.84 -10.09
N ALA A 695 20.12 1.68 -9.50
CA ALA A 695 20.04 1.51 -8.07
C ALA A 695 21.40 1.76 -7.38
N ALA A 696 22.48 1.23 -7.92
CA ALA A 696 23.83 1.47 -7.39
C ALA A 696 24.21 2.97 -7.43
N ALA A 697 23.90 3.64 -8.53
CA ALA A 697 24.13 5.08 -8.67
C ALA A 697 23.32 5.90 -7.65
N HIS A 698 22.03 5.56 -7.50
CA HIS A 698 21.13 6.21 -6.54
C HIS A 698 21.61 6.04 -5.10
N TYR A 699 21.90 4.80 -4.65
CA TYR A 699 22.36 4.55 -3.28
C TYR A 699 23.73 5.17 -3.00
N GLY A 700 24.61 5.21 -4.00
CA GLY A 700 25.87 5.95 -3.89
C GLY A 700 25.67 7.45 -3.71
N ALA A 701 24.70 8.05 -4.41
CA ALA A 701 24.35 9.45 -4.24
C ALA A 701 23.71 9.70 -2.86
N SER A 702 22.78 8.85 -2.43
CA SER A 702 22.15 8.93 -1.12
C SER A 702 23.15 8.82 0.04
N MET A 703 24.14 7.92 -0.06
CA MET A 703 25.21 7.78 0.94
C MET A 703 26.07 9.07 1.00
N ARG A 704 26.44 9.64 -0.13
CA ARG A 704 27.18 10.92 -0.16
C ARG A 704 26.37 12.07 0.47
N VAL A 705 25.06 12.13 0.20
CA VAL A 705 24.16 13.12 0.84
C VAL A 705 24.13 12.91 2.34
N MET A 706 23.95 11.67 2.81
CA MET A 706 23.93 11.34 4.24
C MET A 706 25.23 11.76 4.93
N LEU A 707 26.40 11.37 4.40
CA LEU A 707 27.71 11.72 4.99
C LEU A 707 27.95 13.24 5.02
N ARG A 708 27.51 13.98 4.00
CA ARG A 708 27.56 15.43 4.00
C ARG A 708 26.66 16.01 5.09
N CYS A 709 25.40 15.59 5.17
CA CYS A 709 24.44 16.08 6.17
C CYS A 709 24.90 15.78 7.61
N LEU A 710 25.56 14.63 7.83
CA LEU A 710 26.14 14.30 9.14
C LEU A 710 27.25 15.28 9.50
N ARG A 711 28.19 15.59 8.58
CA ARG A 711 29.26 16.58 8.81
C ARG A 711 28.74 17.99 9.06
N GLU A 712 27.64 18.37 8.39
CA GLU A 712 27.03 19.69 8.55
C GLU A 712 26.20 19.81 9.84
N SER A 713 25.59 18.71 10.31
CA SER A 713 24.64 18.74 11.43
C SER A 713 25.27 18.44 12.79
N PHE A 714 26.38 17.70 12.82
CA PHE A 714 27.05 17.28 14.05
C PHE A 714 28.42 17.94 14.19
N SER A 715 28.54 18.82 15.19
CA SER A 715 29.81 19.41 15.59
C SER A 715 30.65 18.40 16.38
N GLU A 716 31.98 18.53 16.34
CA GLU A 716 32.92 17.61 17.00
C GLU A 716 32.74 17.53 18.53
N ASP A 717 32.28 18.59 19.16
CA ASP A 717 32.01 18.70 20.58
C ASP A 717 30.87 17.80 21.08
N LEU A 718 29.99 17.33 20.18
CA LEU A 718 28.94 16.38 20.54
C LEU A 718 29.45 14.97 20.79
N GLY A 719 30.72 14.66 20.54
CA GLY A 719 31.31 13.34 20.76
C GLY A 719 30.70 12.22 19.91
N ILE A 720 29.93 12.59 18.85
CA ILE A 720 29.31 11.63 17.93
C ILE A 720 30.29 11.34 16.78
N ARG A 721 30.48 10.07 16.50
CA ARG A 721 31.34 9.60 15.41
C ARG A 721 30.58 8.60 14.55
N TRP A 722 30.91 8.53 13.26
CA TRP A 722 30.32 7.60 12.30
C TRP A 722 31.38 6.99 11.42
N ASN A 723 31.06 5.83 10.84
CA ASN A 723 31.86 5.24 9.78
C ASN A 723 31.44 5.81 8.41
N GLU A 724 32.29 5.68 7.42
CA GLU A 724 32.06 6.17 6.05
C GLU A 724 32.10 4.99 5.06
N PRO A 725 30.99 4.24 4.93
CA PRO A 725 30.90 3.15 3.97
C PRO A 725 31.05 3.61 2.53
N SER A 726 31.75 2.83 1.70
CA SER A 726 31.86 3.09 0.27
C SER A 726 30.57 2.86 -0.52
N GLY A 727 29.59 2.18 0.08
CA GLY A 727 28.30 1.83 -0.53
C GLY A 727 27.41 1.08 0.44
N GLY A 728 26.43 0.34 -0.10
CA GLY A 728 25.42 -0.35 0.72
C GLY A 728 24.30 0.56 1.20
N PHE A 729 23.54 0.06 2.16
CA PHE A 729 22.34 0.73 2.67
C PHE A 729 22.55 1.38 4.04
N PHE A 730 23.60 0.98 4.76
CA PHE A 730 23.75 1.24 6.19
C PHE A 730 25.04 1.95 6.53
N LEU A 731 24.95 2.74 7.60
CA LEU A 731 26.09 3.27 8.33
C LEU A 731 25.75 3.28 9.82
N THR A 732 26.78 3.35 10.66
CA THR A 732 26.64 3.35 12.10
C THR A 732 27.19 4.63 12.73
N LEU A 733 26.47 5.13 13.73
CA LEU A 733 26.90 6.25 14.55
C LEU A 733 27.16 5.76 15.97
N ARG A 734 28.32 6.12 16.53
CA ARG A 734 28.57 6.03 17.98
C ARG A 734 28.08 7.28 18.64
N VAL A 735 27.27 7.14 19.69
CA VAL A 735 26.58 8.24 20.36
C VAL A 735 26.91 8.23 21.87
N PRO A 736 26.93 9.40 22.54
CA PRO A 736 27.30 9.49 23.96
C PRO A 736 26.16 9.09 24.92
N PHE A 737 24.97 8.83 24.39
CA PHE A 737 23.79 8.42 25.20
C PHE A 737 23.44 6.95 25.00
N ALA A 738 22.63 6.38 25.89
CA ALA A 738 22.10 5.03 25.73
C ALA A 738 21.09 4.97 24.56
N ALA A 739 21.46 4.22 23.50
CA ALA A 739 20.65 4.05 22.30
C ALA A 739 19.70 2.85 22.47
N ASP A 740 18.73 2.99 23.36
CA ASP A 740 17.74 1.97 23.74
C ASP A 740 16.34 2.25 23.15
N ALA A 741 15.37 1.41 23.50
CA ALA A 741 13.99 1.54 23.06
C ALA A 741 13.30 2.82 23.60
N ALA A 742 13.68 3.29 24.78
CA ALA A 742 13.12 4.52 25.36
C ALA A 742 13.63 5.76 24.62
N ALA A 743 14.93 5.80 24.33
CA ALA A 743 15.53 6.86 23.52
C ALA A 743 14.96 6.88 22.09
N LEU A 744 14.76 5.71 21.48
CA LEU A 744 14.15 5.59 20.17
C LEU A 744 12.70 6.07 20.16
N LYS A 745 11.89 5.69 21.15
CA LYS A 745 10.51 6.15 21.30
C LYS A 745 10.45 7.67 21.38
N ARG A 746 11.26 8.26 22.26
CA ARG A 746 11.36 9.71 22.40
C ARG A 746 11.79 10.39 21.10
N SER A 747 12.76 9.82 20.38
CA SER A 747 13.22 10.32 19.09
C SER A 747 12.10 10.33 18.05
N ALA A 748 11.28 9.29 18.00
CA ALA A 748 10.14 9.19 17.08
C ALA A 748 9.01 10.17 17.44
N GLU A 749 8.62 10.24 18.72
CA GLU A 749 7.46 11.01 19.18
C GLU A 749 7.75 12.53 19.25
N GLU A 750 8.89 12.94 19.81
CA GLU A 750 9.19 14.36 20.04
C GLU A 750 9.96 15.02 18.88
N PHE A 751 10.76 14.25 18.14
CA PHE A 751 11.63 14.77 17.09
C PHE A 751 11.28 14.27 15.69
N GLY A 752 10.38 13.29 15.57
CA GLY A 752 9.93 12.78 14.29
C GLY A 752 11.03 12.09 13.47
N VAL A 753 11.96 11.38 14.12
CA VAL A 753 13.01 10.61 13.45
C VAL A 753 13.22 9.25 14.10
N ILE A 754 13.34 8.21 13.26
CA ILE A 754 13.51 6.82 13.68
C ILE A 754 14.88 6.31 13.21
N TRP A 755 15.58 5.62 14.08
CA TRP A 755 16.85 4.94 13.83
C TRP A 755 16.82 3.53 14.44
N THR A 756 17.81 2.70 14.21
CA THR A 756 17.84 1.35 14.81
C THR A 756 18.90 1.26 15.89
N PRO A 757 18.56 0.81 17.11
CA PRO A 757 19.55 0.49 18.14
C PRO A 757 20.52 -0.59 17.65
N MET A 758 21.81 -0.36 17.80
CA MET A 758 22.82 -1.35 17.41
C MET A 758 22.82 -2.59 18.30
N SER A 759 22.28 -2.47 19.52
CA SER A 759 22.16 -3.61 20.44
C SER A 759 21.37 -4.79 19.87
N TYR A 760 20.46 -4.55 18.92
CA TYR A 760 19.70 -5.59 18.23
C TYR A 760 20.56 -6.53 17.36
N PHE A 761 21.74 -6.10 16.98
CA PHE A 761 22.66 -6.84 16.10
C PHE A 761 23.79 -7.58 16.86
N TYR A 762 23.79 -7.51 18.19
CA TYR A 762 24.77 -8.19 19.02
C TYR A 762 24.16 -9.42 19.67
N PRO A 763 24.54 -10.65 19.29
CA PRO A 763 23.91 -11.89 19.75
C PRO A 763 24.00 -12.14 21.26
N GLN A 764 24.99 -11.55 21.92
CA GLN A 764 25.27 -11.72 23.35
C GLN A 764 25.37 -10.39 24.11
N GLY A 765 24.72 -9.33 23.58
CA GLY A 765 24.78 -7.98 24.14
C GLY A 765 25.93 -7.15 23.61
N GLY A 766 25.78 -5.84 23.64
CA GLY A 766 26.71 -4.85 23.07
C GLY A 766 25.99 -3.73 22.34
N GLY A 767 26.72 -2.79 21.76
CA GLY A 767 26.19 -1.75 20.88
C GLY A 767 25.25 -0.72 21.55
N THR A 768 25.21 -0.64 22.87
CA THR A 768 24.28 0.22 23.65
C THR A 768 24.48 1.72 23.43
N HIS A 769 25.62 2.12 22.89
CA HIS A 769 25.96 3.52 22.56
C HIS A 769 26.18 3.68 21.05
N SER A 770 25.41 2.94 20.26
CA SER A 770 25.53 3.02 18.81
C SER A 770 24.16 2.87 18.16
N ILE A 771 23.95 3.58 17.05
CA ILE A 771 22.75 3.51 16.23
C ILE A 771 23.11 3.17 14.80
N ARG A 772 22.21 2.48 14.12
CA ARG A 772 22.29 2.23 12.67
C ARG A 772 21.34 3.15 11.92
N LEU A 773 21.81 3.74 10.84
CA LEU A 773 21.01 4.48 9.88
C LEU A 773 20.98 3.77 8.54
N SER A 774 19.84 3.78 7.88
CA SER A 774 19.62 3.30 6.52
C SER A 774 19.27 4.46 5.59
N ILE A 775 19.87 4.46 4.40
CA ILE A 775 19.59 5.49 3.36
C ILE A 775 18.70 4.92 2.25
N SER A 776 18.27 3.67 2.35
CA SER A 776 17.91 2.87 1.18
C SER A 776 16.59 3.24 0.51
N TYR A 777 15.61 3.83 1.22
CA TYR A 777 14.30 4.12 0.65
C TYR A 777 13.87 5.59 0.76
N LEU A 778 14.75 6.43 1.29
CA LEU A 778 14.50 7.85 1.51
C LEU A 778 14.94 8.69 0.32
N THR A 779 14.23 9.79 0.09
CA THR A 779 14.70 10.82 -0.83
C THR A 779 15.84 11.64 -0.22
N HIS A 780 16.58 12.37 -1.05
CA HIS A 780 17.68 13.21 -0.57
C HIS A 780 17.20 14.30 0.41
N ASP A 781 16.01 14.88 0.19
CA ASP A 781 15.42 15.87 1.09
C ASP A 781 15.03 15.25 2.43
N GLN A 782 14.48 14.03 2.42
CA GLN A 782 14.18 13.30 3.64
C GLN A 782 15.45 12.92 4.42
N ILE A 783 16.54 12.59 3.73
CA ILE A 783 17.84 12.34 4.38
C ILE A 783 18.34 13.61 5.07
N ALA A 784 18.27 14.76 4.41
CA ALA A 784 18.72 16.04 4.97
C ALA A 784 17.87 16.45 6.19
N GLU A 785 16.54 16.45 6.06
CA GLU A 785 15.63 16.80 7.16
C GLU A 785 15.73 15.78 8.31
N GLY A 786 15.76 14.48 8.02
CA GLY A 786 15.89 13.44 9.02
C GLY A 786 17.19 13.54 9.81
N THR A 787 18.31 13.87 9.15
CA THR A 787 19.60 14.10 9.80
C THR A 787 19.56 15.35 10.70
N ALA A 788 18.89 16.42 10.25
CA ALA A 788 18.70 17.61 11.07
C ALA A 788 17.84 17.32 12.32
N ARG A 789 16.77 16.51 12.18
CA ARG A 789 15.95 16.03 13.32
C ARG A 789 16.78 15.20 14.29
N LEU A 790 17.58 14.25 13.76
CA LEU A 790 18.47 13.43 14.56
C LEU A 790 19.49 14.26 15.35
N ALA A 791 20.02 15.32 14.75
CA ALA A 791 20.95 16.23 15.43
C ALA A 791 20.28 17.00 16.58
N ARG A 792 19.02 17.46 16.40
CA ARG A 792 18.23 18.07 17.47
C ARG A 792 17.97 17.10 18.62
N PHE A 793 17.59 15.87 18.29
CA PHE A 793 17.40 14.80 19.26
C PHE A 793 18.69 14.52 20.05
N ALA A 794 19.80 14.32 19.33
CA ALA A 794 21.08 14.02 19.96
C ALA A 794 21.52 15.13 20.93
N LYS A 795 21.37 16.39 20.56
CA LYS A 795 21.64 17.56 21.44
C LYS A 795 20.77 17.54 22.70
N ALA A 796 19.50 17.15 22.58
CA ALA A 796 18.57 17.06 23.71
C ALA A 796 18.87 15.87 24.66
N GLN A 797 19.74 14.93 24.25
CA GLN A 797 20.21 13.82 25.10
C GLN A 797 21.50 14.16 25.88
N MET A 798 22.15 15.29 25.57
CA MET A 798 23.37 15.69 26.28
C MET A 798 22.99 16.25 27.66
N PRO A 799 23.75 15.91 28.70
CA PRO A 799 23.57 16.59 29.99
C PRO A 799 23.90 18.09 29.80
N VAL A 800 23.05 18.94 30.33
CA VAL A 800 23.20 20.42 30.33
C VAL A 800 24.42 20.81 31.19
#